data_0d561e8daf18a7e1304767ab0f0c323a
#
_entry.id   0d561e8daf18a7e1304767ab0f0c323a
#
_cell.length_a   1.000
_cell.length_b   1.000
_cell.length_c   1.000
_cell.angle_alpha   90.00
_cell.angle_beta   90.00
_cell.angle_gamma   90.00
#
_symmetry.space_group_name_H-M   'P 1'
#
loop_
_entity.id
_entity.type
_entity.pdbx_description
1 polymer ?
#
loop_
_entity_poly.entity_id
_entity_poly.type
_entity_poly.pdbx_seq_one_letter_code
_entity_poly.pdbx_strand_id
1 'polypeptide(L)'
;MNSDSPPPPNLRSHARPAGRRRYWLLAAALPGLLAPAVAQTPPSPARYEIARLAFEGNAALSANELQAQMVTRETPGFLNRFLHNTISEKLGRRNEYLDLPTLGADLHRLRTYYENRGFFNAAIDTQLAYRRDDAEVDVTIRIAEGYRALIDTLTYLGIVNAPGTIWTEILASPRIAVGDPYNAQLLEEEVVRVLEILANTGYPNARYLRDSSRAVRYASTGNCSVRLRFDLGKVYYFGGVAIRQEVDSSRAGAARADITDDIILQQLTYTPGKRFSIEDSAASASNLNRLGIFDLRGMDMIVPRRGDTAVTVPTLISLRPKDRHELGPELIVSDENGALNLGAGLGYTQRNFYGGARLFTTRLRFRTQTLSEAPHFFDLNDTKAVSNLDLTAELVQPYVFSNRVKGSWSFSYILDKEVPYLQNIIRNKFGFTSKFTETTNGFLDWTLETISSRKNDAFVITPGTTPQVQQEILLLQKEQFNSILSFTIQRDVTNDLFSPSEGSITSAEFDEAGLFPLLLQGVFPSLPISQFYRVILIGRWYTEAVPHRFAILAFKLKGGIEDKYGGARSDSNVGIPQTHRFYAGGGNSIRGWNSRDLIAETNQPLGGQLGGNLDLESSLELRTNVFQGLHDGFLDKVWLVEFVDAGNVWGEVRDLSLGSVAIAAGIGLRYDTFFGPFRIDWGFRVYDPGGTPGQRWITQRQLFGGTFKQAIFHFGIGNAF
;
A
#
# COMPACT_ATOMS: atom_id res chain seq x y z
N MET A 1 45.85 -50.37 0.56
CA MET A 1 44.82 -51.02 1.36
C MET A 1 43.56 -50.24 1.09
N ASN A 2 42.86 -50.60 0.06
CA ASN A 2 41.54 -51.26 -0.06
C ASN A 2 40.53 -50.73 0.95
N SER A 3 39.44 -50.14 0.53
CA SER A 3 38.26 -50.77 -0.10
C SER A 3 37.28 -49.65 -0.58
N ASP A 4 36.93 -49.63 -1.76
CA ASP A 4 35.71 -49.98 -2.49
C ASP A 4 34.38 -49.49 -1.87
N SER A 5 33.70 -48.60 -2.61
CA SER A 5 32.24 -48.48 -2.61
C SER A 5 31.80 -48.02 -4.04
N PRO A 6 30.70 -48.59 -4.58
CA PRO A 6 30.35 -48.50 -5.99
C PRO A 6 29.50 -47.27 -6.37
N PRO A 7 29.42 -46.90 -7.66
CA PRO A 7 28.65 -45.76 -8.15
C PRO A 7 27.18 -46.10 -8.47
N PRO A 8 26.28 -45.11 -8.53
CA PRO A 8 24.87 -45.34 -8.90
C PRO A 8 24.66 -45.36 -10.43
N PRO A 9 23.58 -45.95 -10.93
CA PRO A 9 23.36 -46.26 -12.32
C PRO A 9 22.84 -45.11 -13.17
N ASN A 10 23.28 -45.09 -14.40
CA ASN A 10 22.91 -44.21 -15.51
C ASN A 10 21.42 -44.31 -15.91
N LEU A 11 20.78 -43.18 -16.12
CA LEU A 11 19.53 -43.03 -16.87
C LEU A 11 19.84 -42.74 -18.33
N ARG A 12 19.40 -43.61 -19.19
CA ARG A 12 19.39 -43.43 -20.65
C ARG A 12 18.11 -42.72 -21.10
N SER A 13 18.31 -41.74 -21.95
CA SER A 13 17.36 -41.06 -22.83
C SER A 13 16.61 -42.02 -23.75
N HIS A 14 15.32 -41.76 -23.97
CA HIS A 14 14.69 -42.04 -25.28
C HIS A 14 13.62 -41.01 -25.65
N ALA A 15 13.63 -40.70 -26.91
CA ALA A 15 13.02 -39.66 -27.69
C ALA A 15 11.49 -39.71 -27.79
N ARG A 16 10.91 -38.53 -28.12
CA ARG A 16 9.56 -38.33 -28.66
C ARG A 16 9.40 -38.96 -30.05
N PRO A 17 8.16 -39.25 -30.47
CA PRO A 17 7.68 -38.54 -31.63
C PRO A 17 6.28 -37.91 -31.49
N ALA A 18 6.11 -36.91 -32.34
CA ALA A 18 4.90 -36.12 -32.55
C ALA A 18 3.84 -36.85 -33.37
N GLY A 19 2.58 -36.46 -33.21
CA GLY A 19 1.67 -36.56 -34.33
C GLY A 19 0.20 -36.80 -34.05
N ARG A 20 -0.59 -35.78 -34.44
CA ARG A 20 -1.92 -35.82 -35.06
C ARG A 20 -3.21 -35.87 -34.26
N ARG A 21 -3.91 -34.74 -34.38
CA ARG A 21 -5.38 -34.54 -34.27
C ARG A 21 -6.19 -35.61 -34.97
N ARG A 22 -7.31 -35.99 -34.37
CA ARG A 22 -8.57 -36.31 -35.11
C ARG A 22 -9.79 -36.21 -34.19
N TYR A 23 -10.74 -35.40 -34.65
CA TYR A 23 -12.14 -35.37 -34.21
C TYR A 23 -12.82 -36.68 -34.64
N TRP A 24 -13.73 -37.21 -33.83
CA TRP A 24 -14.88 -38.00 -34.27
C TRP A 24 -16.05 -37.83 -33.32
N LEU A 25 -17.13 -37.44 -33.89
CA LEU A 25 -18.50 -37.46 -33.41
C LEU A 25 -19.11 -38.84 -33.60
N LEU A 26 -20.12 -39.16 -32.78
CA LEU A 26 -21.30 -39.96 -33.04
C LEU A 26 -21.29 -41.47 -32.74
N ALA A 27 -22.26 -41.78 -31.95
CA ALA A 27 -23.43 -42.66 -32.21
C ALA A 27 -23.58 -43.85 -31.27
N ALA A 28 -24.77 -43.92 -30.76
CA ALA A 28 -25.39 -44.91 -29.94
C ALA A 28 -25.39 -46.34 -30.50
N ALA A 29 -25.23 -47.31 -29.60
CA ALA A 29 -25.95 -48.59 -29.71
C ALA A 29 -25.84 -49.35 -28.39
N LEU A 30 -26.96 -49.63 -27.73
CA LEU A 30 -27.12 -50.71 -26.78
C LEU A 30 -27.04 -52.07 -27.53
N PRO A 31 -26.50 -53.10 -26.88
CA PRO A 31 -27.38 -54.16 -26.35
C PRO A 31 -27.02 -54.63 -24.94
N GLY A 32 -28.04 -54.97 -24.23
CA GLY A 32 -27.94 -55.59 -22.91
C GLY A 32 -27.36 -56.97 -22.92
N LEU A 33 -26.81 -57.36 -21.73
CA LEU A 33 -26.90 -58.75 -21.21
C LEU A 33 -26.20 -58.85 -19.86
N LEU A 34 -26.95 -59.38 -18.90
CA LEU A 34 -26.50 -60.13 -17.71
C LEU A 34 -25.70 -59.36 -16.65
N ALA A 35 -26.42 -58.89 -15.64
CA ALA A 35 -25.85 -58.50 -14.32
C ALA A 35 -25.46 -59.77 -13.52
N PRO A 36 -24.24 -59.82 -12.96
CA PRO A 36 -23.98 -60.66 -11.77
C PRO A 36 -24.57 -59.98 -10.56
N ALA A 37 -25.18 -60.74 -9.68
CA ALA A 37 -25.68 -60.27 -8.39
C ALA A 37 -24.55 -59.64 -7.61
N VAL A 38 -24.57 -58.31 -7.50
CA VAL A 38 -23.71 -57.56 -6.62
C VAL A 38 -24.23 -57.78 -5.21
N ALA A 39 -23.40 -58.37 -4.38
CA ALA A 39 -23.60 -58.44 -2.93
C ALA A 39 -23.91 -57.03 -2.45
N GLN A 40 -25.07 -56.84 -1.82
CA GLN A 40 -25.46 -55.60 -1.20
C GLN A 40 -24.47 -55.33 -0.06
N THR A 41 -23.51 -54.43 -0.26
CA THR A 41 -22.79 -53.77 0.80
C THR A 41 -23.81 -53.11 1.71
N PRO A 42 -23.70 -53.25 3.04
CA PRO A 42 -24.61 -52.59 3.99
C PRO A 42 -24.58 -51.09 3.69
N PRO A 43 -25.75 -50.41 3.76
CA PRO A 43 -25.82 -48.99 3.45
C PRO A 43 -24.82 -48.21 4.33
N SER A 44 -23.90 -47.49 3.71
CA SER A 44 -23.02 -46.55 4.39
C SER A 44 -23.90 -45.61 5.26
N PRO A 45 -23.54 -45.28 6.51
CA PRO A 45 -24.36 -44.42 7.35
C PRO A 45 -24.68 -43.13 6.54
N ALA A 46 -25.98 -42.84 6.49
CA ALA A 46 -26.47 -41.70 5.71
C ALA A 46 -25.67 -40.42 6.07
N ARG A 47 -24.90 -39.90 5.13
CA ARG A 47 -24.18 -38.62 5.29
C ARG A 47 -25.20 -37.50 5.02
N TYR A 48 -25.51 -36.72 6.04
CA TYR A 48 -26.36 -35.55 5.88
C TYR A 48 -25.53 -34.37 5.46
N GLU A 49 -25.93 -33.72 4.38
CA GLU A 49 -25.35 -32.45 3.90
C GLU A 49 -25.80 -31.29 4.78
N ILE A 50 -24.89 -30.41 5.21
CA ILE A 50 -25.22 -29.22 6.01
C ILE A 50 -25.79 -28.16 5.07
N ALA A 51 -27.11 -28.06 5.02
CA ALA A 51 -27.80 -27.09 4.16
C ALA A 51 -27.79 -25.68 4.77
N ARG A 52 -27.79 -25.58 6.10
CA ARG A 52 -27.76 -24.31 6.82
C ARG A 52 -27.01 -24.41 8.13
N LEU A 53 -26.14 -23.40 8.42
CA LEU A 53 -25.52 -23.21 9.73
C LEU A 53 -25.92 -21.85 10.27
N ALA A 54 -26.67 -21.84 11.40
CA ALA A 54 -27.19 -20.63 12.00
C ALA A 54 -26.76 -20.50 13.46
N PHE A 55 -26.63 -19.25 13.92
CA PHE A 55 -26.35 -18.91 15.32
C PHE A 55 -27.54 -18.15 15.89
N GLU A 56 -27.96 -18.50 17.10
CA GLU A 56 -29.04 -17.84 17.84
C GLU A 56 -28.54 -17.44 19.23
N GLY A 57 -28.84 -16.20 19.64
CA GLY A 57 -28.51 -15.68 20.96
C GLY A 57 -27.10 -15.08 21.11
N ASN A 58 -26.36 -14.95 20.02
CA ASN A 58 -25.02 -14.37 19.95
C ASN A 58 -25.08 -12.83 19.81
N ALA A 59 -25.51 -12.13 20.86
CA ALA A 59 -25.71 -10.68 20.83
C ALA A 59 -24.40 -9.87 20.83
N ALA A 60 -23.37 -10.36 21.52
CA ALA A 60 -22.09 -9.67 21.70
C ALA A 60 -21.05 -10.02 20.64
N LEU A 61 -21.11 -11.21 20.04
CA LEU A 61 -20.18 -11.67 19.04
C LEU A 61 -20.91 -11.96 17.72
N SER A 62 -20.33 -11.55 16.60
CA SER A 62 -20.97 -11.74 15.30
C SER A 62 -20.95 -13.21 14.86
N ALA A 63 -21.95 -13.63 14.08
CA ALA A 63 -21.99 -14.97 13.51
C ALA A 63 -20.75 -15.30 12.68
N ASN A 64 -20.19 -14.32 11.96
CA ASN A 64 -18.97 -14.50 11.16
C ASN A 64 -17.75 -14.79 12.04
N GLU A 65 -17.61 -14.08 13.17
CA GLU A 65 -16.51 -14.36 14.13
C GLU A 65 -16.62 -15.76 14.70
N LEU A 66 -17.83 -16.20 15.04
CA LEU A 66 -18.09 -17.54 15.58
C LEU A 66 -17.81 -18.62 14.53
N GLN A 67 -18.28 -18.39 13.30
CA GLN A 67 -18.04 -19.32 12.19
C GLN A 67 -16.56 -19.46 11.84
N ALA A 68 -15.76 -18.39 12.00
CA ALA A 68 -14.32 -18.44 11.81
C ALA A 68 -13.59 -19.35 12.80
N GLN A 69 -14.19 -19.63 13.98
CA GLN A 69 -13.65 -20.53 15.00
C GLN A 69 -14.03 -22.00 14.76
N MET A 70 -14.90 -22.28 13.78
CA MET A 70 -15.43 -23.60 13.51
C MET A 70 -14.81 -24.21 12.26
N VAL A 71 -14.67 -25.53 12.26
CA VAL A 71 -14.37 -26.32 11.06
C VAL A 71 -15.65 -26.68 10.31
N THR A 72 -16.72 -26.98 11.05
CA THR A 72 -18.05 -27.23 10.49
C THR A 72 -18.57 -26.00 9.76
N ARG A 73 -18.98 -26.18 8.51
CA ARG A 73 -19.47 -25.10 7.64
C ARG A 73 -20.73 -25.56 6.91
N GLU A 74 -21.52 -24.61 6.49
CA GLU A 74 -22.62 -24.91 5.57
C GLU A 74 -22.11 -25.18 4.15
N THR A 75 -22.85 -25.97 3.42
CA THR A 75 -22.60 -26.22 2.00
C THR A 75 -22.71 -24.92 1.22
N PRO A 76 -21.69 -24.59 0.41
CA PRO A 76 -21.66 -23.34 -0.32
C PRO A 76 -22.77 -23.25 -1.38
N GLY A 77 -23.20 -22.04 -1.69
CA GLY A 77 -24.24 -21.75 -2.68
C GLY A 77 -23.92 -22.29 -4.07
N PHE A 78 -24.92 -22.33 -4.93
CA PHE A 78 -24.88 -22.91 -6.29
C PHE A 78 -23.65 -22.48 -7.12
N LEU A 79 -23.27 -21.23 -7.11
CA LEU A 79 -22.14 -20.72 -7.90
C LEU A 79 -20.81 -21.38 -7.47
N ASN A 80 -20.54 -21.48 -6.19
CA ASN A 80 -19.35 -22.12 -5.65
C ASN A 80 -19.28 -23.62 -5.99
N ARG A 81 -20.40 -24.32 -5.90
CA ARG A 81 -20.52 -25.72 -6.28
C ARG A 81 -20.33 -25.91 -7.79
N PHE A 82 -20.91 -25.03 -8.59
CA PHE A 82 -20.76 -25.06 -10.04
C PHE A 82 -19.31 -24.85 -10.47
N LEU A 83 -18.61 -23.87 -9.85
CA LEU A 83 -17.19 -23.62 -10.12
C LEU A 83 -16.33 -24.83 -9.76
N HIS A 84 -16.58 -25.45 -8.60
CA HIS A 84 -15.85 -26.64 -8.14
C HIS A 84 -16.09 -27.86 -9.04
N ASN A 85 -17.35 -28.15 -9.36
CA ASN A 85 -17.72 -29.38 -10.04
C ASN A 85 -17.53 -29.31 -11.56
N THR A 86 -17.60 -28.09 -12.17
CA THR A 86 -17.66 -27.92 -13.63
C THR A 86 -16.40 -27.31 -14.21
N ILE A 87 -15.75 -26.39 -13.49
CA ILE A 87 -14.60 -25.65 -14.01
C ILE A 87 -13.29 -26.21 -13.46
N SER A 88 -13.13 -26.32 -12.15
CA SER A 88 -11.94 -26.86 -11.51
C SER A 88 -12.19 -27.15 -10.04
N GLU A 89 -11.66 -28.27 -9.53
CA GLU A 89 -11.66 -28.60 -8.09
C GLU A 89 -10.95 -27.55 -7.21
N LYS A 90 -10.11 -26.71 -7.81
CA LYS A 90 -9.44 -25.58 -7.14
C LYS A 90 -10.28 -24.30 -7.10
N LEU A 91 -11.37 -24.26 -7.86
CA LEU A 91 -12.30 -23.13 -7.95
C LEU A 91 -13.61 -23.49 -7.29
N GLY A 92 -13.89 -22.87 -6.12
CA GLY A 92 -15.10 -23.15 -5.35
C GLY A 92 -14.89 -24.18 -4.24
N ARG A 93 -15.99 -24.61 -3.63
CA ARG A 93 -16.00 -25.58 -2.51
C ARG A 93 -16.96 -26.72 -2.80
N ARG A 94 -16.62 -27.90 -2.29
CA ARG A 94 -17.48 -29.08 -2.31
C ARG A 94 -18.60 -28.99 -1.26
N ASN A 95 -19.55 -29.89 -1.34
CA ASN A 95 -20.59 -30.04 -0.33
C ASN A 95 -19.98 -30.44 1.02
N GLU A 96 -20.48 -29.86 2.09
CA GLU A 96 -20.07 -30.12 3.46
C GLU A 96 -21.06 -31.05 4.17
N TYR A 97 -20.55 -32.05 4.85
CA TYR A 97 -21.34 -33.07 5.50
C TYR A 97 -21.18 -33.02 7.02
N LEU A 98 -22.28 -33.32 7.73
CA LEU A 98 -22.28 -33.32 9.17
C LEU A 98 -21.36 -34.45 9.70
N ASP A 99 -20.37 -34.04 10.50
CA ASP A 99 -19.52 -34.90 11.31
C ASP A 99 -19.70 -34.50 12.78
N LEU A 100 -20.38 -35.36 13.54
CA LEU A 100 -20.72 -35.09 14.95
C LEU A 100 -19.49 -34.92 15.87
N PRO A 101 -18.39 -35.70 15.72
CA PRO A 101 -17.15 -35.46 16.44
C PRO A 101 -16.56 -34.08 16.17
N THR A 102 -16.51 -33.66 14.91
CA THR A 102 -16.01 -32.35 14.51
C THR A 102 -16.91 -31.21 15.06
N LEU A 103 -18.22 -31.37 14.97
CA LEU A 103 -19.17 -30.42 15.57
C LEU A 103 -18.99 -30.29 17.08
N GLY A 104 -18.81 -31.45 17.79
CA GLY A 104 -18.53 -31.44 19.24
C GLY A 104 -17.24 -30.69 19.59
N ALA A 105 -16.18 -30.86 18.78
CA ALA A 105 -14.94 -30.11 18.94
C ALA A 105 -15.14 -28.61 18.66
N ASP A 106 -15.99 -28.23 17.69
CA ASP A 106 -16.35 -26.85 17.39
C ASP A 106 -17.07 -26.18 18.55
N LEU A 107 -18.02 -26.85 19.19
CA LEU A 107 -18.69 -26.32 20.38
C LEU A 107 -17.72 -26.05 21.52
N HIS A 108 -16.73 -26.92 21.72
CA HIS A 108 -15.67 -26.67 22.70
C HIS A 108 -14.81 -25.44 22.32
N ARG A 109 -14.45 -25.29 21.05
CA ARG A 109 -13.72 -24.12 20.57
C ARG A 109 -14.53 -22.84 20.78
N LEU A 110 -15.81 -22.83 20.44
CA LEU A 110 -16.70 -21.70 20.67
C LEU A 110 -16.80 -21.35 22.16
N ARG A 111 -16.94 -22.34 23.04
CA ARG A 111 -16.95 -22.09 24.48
C ARG A 111 -15.66 -21.43 24.95
N THR A 112 -14.50 -21.97 24.57
CA THR A 112 -13.19 -21.37 24.87
C THR A 112 -13.06 -19.98 24.31
N TYR A 113 -13.61 -19.71 23.11
CA TYR A 113 -13.60 -18.39 22.50
C TYR A 113 -14.43 -17.37 23.30
N TYR A 114 -15.62 -17.77 23.79
CA TYR A 114 -16.44 -16.96 24.68
C TYR A 114 -15.78 -16.72 26.04
N GLU A 115 -15.19 -17.75 26.64
CA GLU A 115 -14.44 -17.64 27.90
C GLU A 115 -13.26 -16.67 27.77
N ASN A 116 -12.51 -16.74 26.66
CA ASN A 116 -11.41 -15.82 26.38
C ASN A 116 -11.86 -14.36 26.18
N ARG A 117 -13.12 -14.12 25.94
CA ARG A 117 -13.75 -12.80 25.82
C ARG A 117 -14.54 -12.34 27.04
N GLY A 118 -14.44 -13.09 28.14
CA GLY A 118 -15.04 -12.76 29.42
C GLY A 118 -16.44 -13.34 29.68
N PHE A 119 -16.95 -14.17 28.78
CA PHE A 119 -18.24 -14.86 28.94
C PHE A 119 -18.08 -16.23 29.57
N PHE A 120 -17.65 -16.29 30.81
CA PHE A 120 -17.32 -17.55 31.50
C PHE A 120 -18.50 -18.46 31.79
N ASN A 121 -19.73 -17.94 31.69
CA ASN A 121 -20.98 -18.68 31.90
C ASN A 121 -21.72 -18.95 30.58
N ALA A 122 -21.07 -18.75 29.44
CA ALA A 122 -21.68 -19.00 28.14
C ALA A 122 -22.09 -20.47 28.02
N ALA A 123 -23.37 -20.69 27.79
CA ALA A 123 -23.91 -22.02 27.50
C ALA A 123 -24.14 -22.14 26.00
N ILE A 124 -23.56 -23.16 25.40
CA ILE A 124 -23.64 -23.41 23.95
C ILE A 124 -24.19 -24.79 23.74
N ASP A 125 -25.27 -24.86 22.97
CA ASP A 125 -25.96 -26.08 22.61
C ASP A 125 -26.28 -26.10 21.12
N THR A 126 -26.64 -27.26 20.57
CA THR A 126 -26.96 -27.43 19.16
C THR A 126 -28.33 -28.05 18.98
N GLN A 127 -29.06 -27.54 17.98
CA GLN A 127 -30.26 -28.17 17.47
C GLN A 127 -30.01 -28.65 16.05
N LEU A 128 -30.29 -29.91 15.78
CA LEU A 128 -30.17 -30.55 14.48
C LEU A 128 -31.56 -30.83 13.93
N ALA A 129 -31.92 -30.25 12.79
CA ALA A 129 -33.17 -30.50 12.10
C ALA A 129 -32.88 -31.28 10.81
N TYR A 130 -33.19 -32.58 10.81
CA TYR A 130 -32.95 -33.48 9.68
C TYR A 130 -34.08 -33.42 8.68
N ARG A 131 -33.77 -33.12 7.41
CA ARG A 131 -34.63 -33.26 6.25
C ARG A 131 -34.32 -34.60 5.58
N ARG A 132 -35.01 -35.67 6.01
CA ARG A 132 -34.67 -37.04 5.61
C ARG A 132 -34.86 -37.31 4.11
N ASP A 133 -35.83 -36.65 3.49
CA ASP A 133 -36.14 -36.86 2.06
C ASP A 133 -35.03 -36.28 1.15
N ASP A 134 -34.34 -35.24 1.58
CA ASP A 134 -33.26 -34.56 0.84
C ASP A 134 -31.85 -34.95 1.33
N ALA A 135 -31.73 -35.79 2.37
CA ALA A 135 -30.47 -36.10 3.05
C ALA A 135 -29.72 -34.86 3.55
N GLU A 136 -30.43 -33.82 3.94
CA GLU A 136 -29.93 -32.56 4.43
C GLU A 136 -30.16 -32.38 5.95
N VAL A 137 -29.35 -31.53 6.58
CA VAL A 137 -29.50 -31.13 7.96
C VAL A 137 -29.29 -29.64 8.13
N ASP A 138 -30.18 -29.00 8.88
CA ASP A 138 -29.99 -27.64 9.37
C ASP A 138 -29.37 -27.69 10.77
N VAL A 139 -28.23 -27.04 10.94
CA VAL A 139 -27.49 -26.96 12.21
C VAL A 139 -27.75 -25.58 12.82
N THR A 140 -28.39 -25.51 13.96
CA THR A 140 -28.57 -24.25 14.70
C THR A 140 -27.79 -24.33 16.01
N ILE A 141 -26.85 -23.39 16.21
CA ILE A 141 -26.07 -23.26 17.43
C ILE A 141 -26.76 -22.21 18.30
N ARG A 142 -27.27 -22.67 19.45
CA ARG A 142 -27.93 -21.81 20.45
C ARG A 142 -26.93 -21.39 21.49
N ILE A 143 -26.86 -20.09 21.74
CA ILE A 143 -25.88 -19.49 22.63
C ILE A 143 -26.64 -18.66 23.67
N ALA A 144 -26.38 -18.95 24.94
CA ALA A 144 -26.74 -18.09 26.02
C ALA A 144 -25.46 -17.48 26.60
N GLU A 145 -25.11 -16.27 26.14
CA GLU A 145 -23.81 -15.65 26.43
C GLU A 145 -23.59 -15.41 27.93
N GLY A 146 -24.66 -15.05 28.64
CA GLY A 146 -24.59 -14.71 30.05
C GLY A 146 -23.91 -13.36 30.29
N TYR A 147 -23.40 -13.18 31.51
CA TYR A 147 -22.74 -11.94 31.93
C TYR A 147 -21.29 -11.90 31.40
N ARG A 148 -20.89 -10.74 30.88
CA ARG A 148 -19.52 -10.48 30.47
C ARG A 148 -18.73 -9.90 31.64
N ALA A 149 -17.71 -10.60 32.09
CA ALA A 149 -16.86 -10.20 33.22
C ALA A 149 -16.03 -8.96 32.88
N LEU A 150 -15.97 -8.00 33.79
CA LEU A 150 -15.10 -6.82 33.73
C LEU A 150 -13.84 -7.05 34.57
N ILE A 151 -12.79 -6.27 34.30
CA ILE A 151 -11.56 -6.25 35.08
C ILE A 151 -11.74 -5.29 36.25
N ASP A 152 -11.79 -5.82 37.46
CA ASP A 152 -11.86 -5.02 38.70
C ASP A 152 -10.48 -4.48 39.10
N THR A 153 -9.42 -5.29 38.93
CA THR A 153 -8.06 -4.90 39.25
C THR A 153 -7.08 -5.45 38.23
N LEU A 154 -6.12 -4.63 37.81
CA LEU A 154 -4.99 -5.02 36.99
C LEU A 154 -3.71 -4.66 37.76
N THR A 155 -2.90 -5.66 38.08
CA THR A 155 -1.70 -5.46 38.90
C THR A 155 -0.47 -6.04 38.20
N TYR A 156 0.57 -5.22 38.08
CA TYR A 156 1.87 -5.62 37.56
C TYR A 156 2.82 -5.94 38.73
N LEU A 157 3.24 -7.18 38.84
CA LEU A 157 4.09 -7.67 39.91
C LEU A 157 5.51 -7.95 39.42
N GLY A 158 6.50 -7.82 40.30
CA GLY A 158 7.91 -8.12 40.01
C GLY A 158 8.69 -7.03 39.30
N ILE A 159 8.05 -5.91 38.96
CA ILE A 159 8.68 -4.73 38.35
C ILE A 159 8.77 -3.54 39.29
N VAL A 160 8.54 -3.75 40.61
CA VAL A 160 8.56 -2.71 41.63
C VAL A 160 9.92 -1.97 41.73
N ASN A 161 11.01 -2.66 41.38
CA ASN A 161 12.36 -2.10 41.39
C ASN A 161 12.72 -1.40 40.07
N ALA A 162 11.81 -1.30 39.11
CA ALA A 162 12.03 -0.53 37.90
C ALA A 162 11.99 0.99 38.21
N PRO A 163 12.80 1.80 37.50
CA PRO A 163 12.74 3.26 37.62
C PRO A 163 11.33 3.81 37.38
N GLY A 164 10.99 4.90 38.09
CA GLY A 164 9.65 5.51 38.02
C GLY A 164 9.22 5.91 36.58
N THR A 165 10.15 6.26 35.71
CA THR A 165 9.92 6.55 34.31
C THR A 165 9.34 5.37 33.54
N ILE A 166 9.77 4.15 33.83
CA ILE A 166 9.25 2.91 33.24
C ILE A 166 7.80 2.67 33.66
N TRP A 167 7.50 2.92 34.95
CA TRP A 167 6.14 2.84 35.46
C TRP A 167 5.20 3.83 34.77
N THR A 168 5.64 5.07 34.60
CA THR A 168 4.86 6.09 33.88
C THR A 168 4.54 5.62 32.46
N GLU A 169 5.50 5.03 31.77
CA GLU A 169 5.34 4.54 30.41
C GLU A 169 4.38 3.31 30.33
N ILE A 170 4.53 2.35 31.26
CA ILE A 170 3.64 1.19 31.34
C ILE A 170 2.19 1.63 31.57
N LEU A 171 1.95 2.61 32.43
CA LEU A 171 0.61 3.07 32.80
C LEU A 171 0.00 4.08 31.81
N ALA A 172 0.80 4.69 30.92
CA ALA A 172 0.34 5.74 30.02
C ALA A 172 -0.68 5.26 28.97
N SER A 173 -0.52 4.04 28.45
CA SER A 173 -1.36 3.53 27.35
C SER A 173 -1.48 2.00 27.40
N PRO A 174 -2.12 1.42 28.43
CA PRO A 174 -2.32 -0.02 28.51
C PRO A 174 -3.28 -0.50 27.40
N ARG A 175 -3.06 -1.72 26.90
CA ARG A 175 -3.96 -2.36 25.94
C ARG A 175 -5.30 -2.74 26.54
N ILE A 176 -5.31 -2.94 27.86
CA ILE A 176 -6.51 -3.27 28.63
C ILE A 176 -6.38 -2.61 30.01
N ALA A 177 -7.45 -2.04 30.52
CA ALA A 177 -7.48 -1.27 31.75
C ALA A 177 -8.54 -1.80 32.74
N VAL A 178 -8.51 -1.28 33.96
CA VAL A 178 -9.57 -1.52 34.94
C VAL A 178 -10.89 -0.93 34.43
N GLY A 179 -11.95 -1.72 34.50
CA GLY A 179 -13.27 -1.39 33.95
C GLY A 179 -13.53 -1.95 32.56
N ASP A 180 -12.50 -2.37 31.84
CA ASP A 180 -12.65 -3.00 30.53
C ASP A 180 -13.22 -4.43 30.66
N PRO A 181 -13.95 -4.91 29.63
CA PRO A 181 -14.31 -6.30 29.55
C PRO A 181 -13.08 -7.22 29.49
N TYR A 182 -13.09 -8.32 30.25
CA TYR A 182 -12.02 -9.30 30.19
C TYR A 182 -11.83 -9.81 28.77
N ASN A 183 -10.58 -9.79 28.31
CA ASN A 183 -10.16 -10.32 27.01
C ASN A 183 -8.74 -10.91 27.13
N ALA A 184 -8.64 -12.22 26.98
CA ALA A 184 -7.36 -12.93 27.11
C ALA A 184 -6.33 -12.51 26.05
N GLN A 185 -6.78 -12.20 24.83
CA GLN A 185 -5.90 -11.74 23.76
C GLN A 185 -5.30 -10.36 24.08
N LEU A 186 -6.12 -9.40 24.52
CA LEU A 186 -5.64 -8.07 24.92
C LEU A 186 -4.68 -8.15 26.13
N LEU A 187 -4.88 -9.12 27.03
CA LEU A 187 -3.95 -9.38 28.11
C LEU A 187 -2.61 -9.91 27.62
N GLU A 188 -2.60 -10.79 26.62
CA GLU A 188 -1.35 -11.24 25.99
C GLU A 188 -0.65 -10.11 25.24
N GLU A 189 -1.38 -9.27 24.54
CA GLU A 189 -0.83 -8.06 23.88
C GLU A 189 -0.25 -7.09 24.91
N GLU A 190 -0.91 -6.93 26.07
CA GLU A 190 -0.40 -6.09 27.15
C GLU A 190 0.90 -6.65 27.74
N VAL A 191 1.00 -7.97 27.88
CA VAL A 191 2.25 -8.62 28.33
C VAL A 191 3.39 -8.34 27.32
N VAL A 192 3.12 -8.49 26.02
CA VAL A 192 4.12 -8.20 24.97
C VAL A 192 4.55 -6.73 25.04
N ARG A 193 3.60 -5.79 25.13
CA ARG A 193 3.88 -4.35 25.26
C ARG A 193 4.76 -4.03 26.46
N VAL A 194 4.45 -4.60 27.62
CA VAL A 194 5.27 -4.39 28.84
C VAL A 194 6.69 -4.95 28.64
N LEU A 195 6.83 -6.13 28.04
CA LEU A 195 8.16 -6.70 27.76
C LEU A 195 8.95 -5.86 26.75
N GLU A 196 8.30 -5.26 25.75
CA GLU A 196 8.91 -4.32 24.80
C GLU A 196 9.42 -3.05 25.51
N ILE A 197 8.60 -2.44 26.38
CA ILE A 197 9.02 -1.29 27.19
C ILE A 197 10.24 -1.65 28.05
N LEU A 198 10.21 -2.80 28.70
CA LEU A 198 11.32 -3.28 29.50
C LEU A 198 12.58 -3.52 28.67
N ALA A 199 12.46 -4.13 27.48
CA ALA A 199 13.56 -4.35 26.55
C ALA A 199 14.14 -3.03 26.02
N ASN A 200 13.32 -2.01 25.81
CA ASN A 200 13.74 -0.68 25.37
C ASN A 200 14.40 0.12 26.48
N THR A 201 14.18 -0.26 27.72
CA THR A 201 14.69 0.47 28.90
C THR A 201 15.81 -0.29 29.64
N GLY A 202 16.46 -1.23 28.96
CA GLY A 202 17.67 -1.91 29.45
C GLY A 202 17.45 -3.29 30.05
N TYR A 203 16.29 -3.89 29.91
CA TYR A 203 15.98 -5.22 30.46
C TYR A 203 15.65 -6.26 29.36
N PRO A 204 16.58 -6.56 28.43
CA PRO A 204 16.29 -7.51 27.33
C PRO A 204 16.01 -8.93 27.78
N ASN A 205 16.40 -9.29 29.02
CA ASN A 205 16.15 -10.59 29.64
C ASN A 205 14.92 -10.60 30.56
N ALA A 206 14.08 -9.54 30.52
CA ALA A 206 12.82 -9.54 31.23
C ALA A 206 11.90 -10.68 30.73
N ARG A 207 11.16 -11.28 31.64
CA ARG A 207 10.29 -12.41 31.35
C ARG A 207 8.94 -12.25 32.00
N TYR A 208 7.93 -12.68 31.31
CA TYR A 208 6.60 -12.92 31.87
C TYR A 208 6.55 -14.29 32.55
N LEU A 209 6.16 -14.29 33.81
CA LEU A 209 6.04 -15.53 34.60
C LEU A 209 4.60 -16.04 34.55
N ARG A 210 4.29 -16.81 33.50
CA ARG A 210 2.93 -17.29 33.22
C ARG A 210 2.35 -18.10 34.40
N ASP A 211 3.13 -19.01 34.98
CA ASP A 211 2.70 -19.88 36.09
C ASP A 211 2.42 -19.12 37.41
N SER A 212 2.97 -17.92 37.53
CA SER A 212 2.78 -17.04 38.69
C SER A 212 1.82 -15.88 38.43
N SER A 213 1.29 -15.79 37.21
CA SER A 213 0.28 -14.82 36.79
C SER A 213 -1.09 -15.47 36.85
N ARG A 214 -2.10 -14.71 37.26
CA ARG A 214 -3.46 -15.25 37.44
C ARG A 214 -4.52 -14.23 37.11
N ALA A 215 -5.57 -14.68 36.44
CA ALA A 215 -6.85 -14.02 36.39
C ALA A 215 -7.81 -14.80 37.32
N VAL A 216 -8.29 -14.15 38.35
CA VAL A 216 -9.20 -14.77 39.35
C VAL A 216 -10.56 -14.09 39.22
N ARG A 217 -11.58 -14.90 38.96
CA ARG A 217 -12.98 -14.45 38.92
C ARG A 217 -13.57 -14.48 40.32
N TYR A 218 -14.19 -13.39 40.72
CA TYR A 218 -14.91 -13.33 42.00
C TYR A 218 -16.33 -13.89 41.85
N ALA A 219 -16.70 -14.82 42.73
CA ALA A 219 -18.02 -15.43 42.70
C ALA A 219 -19.13 -14.44 43.04
N SER A 220 -18.85 -13.37 43.80
CA SER A 220 -19.81 -12.35 44.22
C SER A 220 -20.20 -11.36 43.13
N THR A 221 -19.25 -10.96 42.29
CA THR A 221 -19.44 -9.93 41.24
C THR A 221 -19.40 -10.52 39.84
N GLY A 222 -18.80 -11.71 39.69
CA GLY A 222 -18.51 -12.28 38.37
C GLY A 222 -17.32 -11.66 37.64
N ASN A 223 -16.76 -10.56 38.17
CA ASN A 223 -15.63 -9.83 37.58
C ASN A 223 -14.27 -10.46 37.88
N CYS A 224 -13.24 -9.99 37.18
CA CYS A 224 -11.89 -10.58 37.26
C CYS A 224 -10.88 -9.66 37.91
N SER A 225 -10.06 -10.21 38.82
CA SER A 225 -8.81 -9.61 39.25
C SER A 225 -7.65 -10.21 38.48
N VAL A 226 -6.88 -9.38 37.77
CA VAL A 226 -5.76 -9.83 36.92
C VAL A 226 -4.44 -9.41 37.57
N ARG A 227 -3.54 -10.39 37.72
CA ARG A 227 -2.18 -10.17 38.23
C ARG A 227 -1.19 -10.69 37.20
N LEU A 228 -0.45 -9.78 36.57
CA LEU A 228 0.60 -10.09 35.62
C LEU A 228 1.95 -10.03 36.35
N ARG A 229 2.70 -11.11 36.36
CA ARG A 229 3.99 -11.19 37.06
C ARG A 229 5.13 -11.23 36.07
N PHE A 230 6.08 -10.32 36.26
CA PHE A 230 7.30 -10.22 35.47
C PHE A 230 8.53 -10.45 36.36
N ASP A 231 9.62 -10.83 35.71
CA ASP A 231 10.93 -10.89 36.30
C ASP A 231 11.88 -10.03 35.46
N LEU A 232 12.30 -8.90 35.97
CA LEU A 232 13.10 -7.89 35.26
C LEU A 232 14.48 -8.42 34.82
N GLY A 233 15.13 -9.21 35.65
CA GLY A 233 16.54 -9.55 35.46
C GLY A 233 17.47 -8.36 35.76
N LYS A 234 18.64 -8.33 35.09
CA LYS A 234 19.65 -7.27 35.22
C LYS A 234 19.45 -6.19 34.17
N VAL A 235 19.97 -5.00 34.46
CA VAL A 235 20.11 -3.92 33.48
C VAL A 235 21.30 -4.22 32.57
N TYR A 236 21.11 -4.08 31.27
CA TYR A 236 22.14 -4.27 30.26
C TYR A 236 22.45 -2.99 29.50
N TYR A 237 23.67 -2.91 29.00
CA TYR A 237 24.19 -1.80 28.23
C TYR A 237 24.75 -2.31 26.90
N PHE A 238 24.74 -1.49 25.87
CA PHE A 238 25.38 -1.84 24.61
C PHE A 238 26.89 -2.05 24.80
N GLY A 239 27.41 -3.14 24.26
CA GLY A 239 28.81 -3.50 24.27
C GLY A 239 29.53 -3.05 23.00
N GLY A 240 30.70 -3.66 22.74
CA GLY A 240 31.47 -3.42 21.53
C GLY A 240 30.73 -3.90 20.27
N VAL A 241 31.04 -3.28 19.13
CA VAL A 241 30.47 -3.63 17.83
C VAL A 241 31.57 -4.31 17.01
N ALA A 242 31.28 -5.51 16.50
CA ALA A 242 32.12 -6.22 15.54
C ALA A 242 31.43 -6.22 14.17
N ILE A 243 32.20 -5.91 13.13
CA ILE A 243 31.71 -5.85 11.76
C ILE A 243 32.31 -7.00 10.96
N ARG A 244 31.45 -7.83 10.37
CA ARG A 244 31.83 -8.91 9.48
C ARG A 244 31.34 -8.60 8.08
N GLN A 245 32.25 -8.39 7.15
CA GLN A 245 31.94 -8.28 5.72
C GLN A 245 32.12 -9.65 5.08
N GLU A 246 31.04 -10.21 4.52
CA GLU A 246 31.08 -11.46 3.77
C GLU A 246 31.62 -11.19 2.36
N VAL A 247 32.77 -11.75 2.02
CA VAL A 247 33.30 -11.70 0.66
C VAL A 247 32.75 -12.89 -0.11
N ASP A 248 32.11 -12.65 -1.23
CA ASP A 248 31.67 -13.70 -2.13
C ASP A 248 32.92 -14.32 -2.82
N SER A 249 33.37 -15.45 -2.27
CA SER A 249 34.55 -16.16 -2.78
C SER A 249 34.40 -16.73 -4.20
N SER A 250 33.17 -16.75 -4.73
CA SER A 250 32.87 -17.22 -6.09
C SER A 250 33.20 -16.18 -7.17
N ARG A 251 33.42 -14.92 -6.78
CA ARG A 251 33.79 -13.81 -7.69
C ARG A 251 35.28 -13.49 -7.52
N ALA A 252 36.10 -14.12 -8.33
CA ALA A 252 37.51 -13.76 -8.44
C ALA A 252 37.63 -12.28 -8.82
N GLY A 253 38.08 -11.43 -7.91
CA GLY A 253 38.25 -9.99 -8.12
C GLY A 253 37.17 -9.10 -7.47
N ALA A 254 36.27 -9.64 -6.63
CA ALA A 254 35.41 -8.81 -5.77
C ALA A 254 36.32 -8.02 -4.81
N ALA A 255 36.69 -6.82 -5.20
CA ALA A 255 37.34 -5.89 -4.31
C ALA A 255 36.52 -5.78 -3.05
N ARG A 256 37.17 -5.97 -1.89
CA ARG A 256 36.62 -5.59 -0.59
C ARG A 256 36.01 -4.20 -0.80
N ALA A 257 34.71 -4.06 -0.61
CA ALA A 257 34.10 -2.75 -0.80
C ALA A 257 34.88 -1.77 0.09
N ASP A 258 35.36 -0.66 -0.47
CA ASP A 258 36.07 0.40 0.26
C ASP A 258 35.15 1.13 1.23
N ILE A 259 34.31 0.37 1.94
CA ILE A 259 33.38 0.84 2.96
C ILE A 259 34.12 0.75 4.28
N THR A 260 34.47 1.89 4.83
CA THR A 260 35.13 1.97 6.13
C THR A 260 34.14 1.63 7.24
N ASP A 261 34.64 1.04 8.31
CA ASP A 261 33.83 0.71 9.49
C ASP A 261 33.17 1.96 10.07
N ASP A 262 33.80 3.13 9.94
CA ASP A 262 33.22 4.40 10.40
C ASP A 262 31.86 4.72 9.75
N ILE A 263 31.69 4.43 8.46
CA ILE A 263 30.42 4.64 7.76
C ILE A 263 29.31 3.76 8.37
N ILE A 264 29.65 2.53 8.74
CA ILE A 264 28.75 1.57 9.35
C ILE A 264 28.40 2.01 10.77
N LEU A 265 29.42 2.38 11.56
CA LEU A 265 29.25 2.82 12.95
C LEU A 265 28.42 4.11 13.06
N GLN A 266 28.54 5.03 12.13
CA GLN A 266 27.72 6.25 12.07
C GLN A 266 26.20 5.99 11.89
N GLN A 267 25.83 4.81 11.40
CA GLN A 267 24.42 4.46 11.23
C GLN A 267 23.76 3.96 12.53
N LEU A 268 24.56 3.65 13.53
CA LEU A 268 24.06 3.19 14.82
C LEU A 268 23.42 4.34 15.59
N THR A 269 22.25 4.08 16.19
CA THR A 269 21.53 5.02 17.04
C THR A 269 21.97 4.94 18.50
N TYR A 270 22.92 4.07 18.78
CA TYR A 270 23.50 3.86 20.09
C TYR A 270 25.04 3.90 20.07
N THR A 271 25.62 4.07 21.23
CA THR A 271 27.07 3.95 21.47
C THR A 271 27.34 2.91 22.54
N PRO A 272 28.51 2.25 22.54
CA PRO A 272 28.91 1.39 23.64
C PRO A 272 28.76 2.10 24.99
N GLY A 273 28.19 1.43 26.00
CA GLY A 273 27.90 2.00 27.30
C GLY A 273 26.55 2.68 27.47
N LYS A 274 25.82 2.97 26.37
CA LYS A 274 24.41 3.40 26.44
C LYS A 274 23.55 2.22 26.94
N ARG A 275 22.48 2.54 27.69
CA ARG A 275 21.50 1.54 28.13
C ARG A 275 20.92 0.82 26.91
N PHE A 276 20.78 -0.51 26.99
CA PHE A 276 20.26 -1.32 25.89
C PHE A 276 18.82 -0.93 25.55
N SER A 277 18.52 -0.89 24.24
CA SER A 277 17.18 -0.68 23.67
C SER A 277 17.04 -1.52 22.40
N ILE A 278 15.98 -2.31 22.31
CA ILE A 278 15.69 -3.09 21.12
C ILE A 278 15.27 -2.19 19.96
N GLU A 279 14.60 -1.07 20.26
CA GLU A 279 14.23 -0.04 19.30
C GLU A 279 15.46 0.63 18.67
N ASP A 280 16.44 1.03 19.47
CA ASP A 280 17.72 1.56 18.96
C ASP A 280 18.43 0.54 18.05
N SER A 281 18.35 -0.74 18.37
CA SER A 281 18.89 -1.81 17.53
C SER A 281 18.16 -1.91 16.19
N ALA A 282 16.83 -1.92 16.20
CA ALA A 282 15.98 -1.97 15.01
C ALA A 282 16.18 -0.72 14.14
N ALA A 283 16.25 0.45 14.74
CA ALA A 283 16.53 1.71 14.06
C ALA A 283 17.91 1.70 13.38
N SER A 284 18.93 1.17 14.07
CA SER A 284 20.28 1.01 13.51
C SER A 284 20.28 0.06 12.31
N ALA A 285 19.59 -1.08 12.40
CA ALA A 285 19.43 -2.01 11.28
C ALA A 285 18.72 -1.37 10.09
N SER A 286 17.68 -0.59 10.34
CA SER A 286 16.97 0.19 9.32
C SER A 286 17.89 1.23 8.64
N ASN A 287 18.68 1.97 9.43
CA ASN A 287 19.64 2.93 8.90
C ASN A 287 20.70 2.26 8.02
N LEU A 288 21.22 1.10 8.44
CA LEU A 288 22.20 0.33 7.67
C LEU A 288 21.58 -0.13 6.34
N ASN A 289 20.39 -0.69 6.32
CA ASN A 289 19.71 -1.10 5.10
C ASN A 289 19.47 0.06 4.13
N ARG A 290 19.18 1.25 4.67
CA ARG A 290 18.92 2.46 3.88
C ARG A 290 20.15 2.98 3.12
N LEU A 291 21.38 2.59 3.51
CA LEU A 291 22.57 2.94 2.75
C LEU A 291 22.55 2.38 1.32
N GLY A 292 21.89 1.24 1.09
CA GLY A 292 21.70 0.64 -0.23
C GLY A 292 22.96 0.07 -0.89
N ILE A 293 24.11 0.09 -0.20
CA ILE A 293 25.41 -0.36 -0.72
C ILE A 293 25.76 -1.80 -0.32
N PHE A 294 25.03 -2.38 0.63
CA PHE A 294 25.14 -3.77 1.06
C PHE A 294 23.78 -4.34 1.45
N ASP A 295 23.71 -5.65 1.56
CA ASP A 295 22.63 -6.39 2.18
C ASP A 295 23.02 -6.68 3.64
N LEU A 296 22.19 -6.23 4.59
CA LEU A 296 22.34 -6.60 5.99
C LEU A 296 21.89 -8.06 6.16
N ARG A 297 22.86 -8.94 6.44
CA ARG A 297 22.61 -10.37 6.66
C ARG A 297 22.12 -10.66 8.07
N GLY A 298 22.61 -9.88 9.03
CA GLY A 298 22.22 -9.98 10.42
C GLY A 298 22.82 -8.84 11.24
N MET A 299 22.12 -8.50 12.30
CA MET A 299 22.60 -7.65 13.38
C MET A 299 22.33 -8.38 14.69
N ASP A 300 23.26 -9.26 15.04
CA ASP A 300 23.10 -10.18 16.15
C ASP A 300 23.50 -9.51 17.45
N MET A 301 22.52 -9.30 18.32
CA MET A 301 22.70 -8.80 19.67
C MET A 301 22.95 -9.99 20.60
N ILE A 302 24.19 -10.14 21.09
CA ILE A 302 24.57 -11.26 21.93
C ILE A 302 24.23 -10.92 23.38
N VAL A 303 22.96 -11.11 23.75
CA VAL A 303 22.51 -10.88 25.13
C VAL A 303 23.07 -11.99 26.03
N PRO A 304 23.86 -11.66 27.08
CA PRO A 304 24.39 -12.66 27.99
C PRO A 304 23.29 -13.49 28.65
N ARG A 305 23.58 -14.76 28.92
CA ARG A 305 22.60 -15.62 29.58
C ARG A 305 22.31 -15.11 31.00
N ARG A 306 21.13 -15.42 31.47
CA ARG A 306 20.74 -15.11 32.84
C ARG A 306 21.62 -15.90 33.80
N GLY A 307 22.33 -15.22 34.69
CA GLY A 307 23.34 -15.86 35.57
C GLY A 307 24.77 -15.44 35.23
N ASP A 308 25.03 -15.04 33.99
CA ASP A 308 26.34 -14.51 33.64
C ASP A 308 26.63 -13.21 34.40
N THR A 309 27.90 -12.97 34.65
CA THR A 309 28.34 -11.71 35.32
C THR A 309 28.30 -10.52 34.36
N ALA A 310 28.42 -10.77 33.08
CA ALA A 310 28.41 -9.73 32.02
C ALA A 310 27.06 -9.00 31.98
N VAL A 311 27.14 -7.67 31.84
CA VAL A 311 25.99 -6.75 31.69
C VAL A 311 26.06 -5.96 30.39
N THR A 312 27.00 -6.32 29.50
CA THR A 312 27.14 -5.68 28.19
C THR A 312 26.65 -6.61 27.08
N VAL A 313 25.97 -6.04 26.09
CA VAL A 313 25.44 -6.75 24.92
C VAL A 313 26.28 -6.37 23.70
N PRO A 314 27.30 -7.19 23.33
CA PRO A 314 28.06 -6.96 22.10
C PRO A 314 27.19 -7.21 20.87
N THR A 315 27.47 -6.46 19.82
CA THR A 315 26.75 -6.54 18.55
C THR A 315 27.65 -7.08 17.47
N LEU A 316 27.18 -8.08 16.72
CA LEU A 316 27.82 -8.54 15.48
C LEU A 316 26.98 -8.11 14.29
N ILE A 317 27.56 -7.25 13.45
CA ILE A 317 26.94 -6.79 12.20
C ILE A 317 27.52 -7.59 11.05
N SER A 318 26.70 -8.37 10.37
CA SER A 318 27.08 -9.16 9.20
C SER A 318 26.53 -8.52 7.92
N LEU A 319 27.42 -8.12 7.02
CA LEU A 319 27.12 -7.38 5.81
C LEU A 319 27.63 -8.11 4.57
N ARG A 320 26.84 -8.10 3.50
CA ARG A 320 27.27 -8.54 2.17
C ARG A 320 27.27 -7.35 1.21
N PRO A 321 28.41 -6.88 0.70
CA PRO A 321 28.45 -5.79 -0.26
C PRO A 321 27.66 -6.13 -1.53
N LYS A 322 26.91 -5.15 -2.05
CA LYS A 322 26.26 -5.24 -3.35
C LYS A 322 27.25 -4.95 -4.47
N ASP A 323 26.92 -5.37 -5.68
CA ASP A 323 27.74 -5.04 -6.85
C ASP A 323 27.91 -3.53 -6.98
N ARG A 324 29.17 -3.10 -7.22
CA ARG A 324 29.48 -1.67 -7.31
C ARG A 324 28.81 -1.02 -8.52
N HIS A 325 28.70 -1.75 -9.61
CA HIS A 325 28.10 -1.31 -10.85
C HIS A 325 26.90 -2.19 -11.19
N GLU A 326 25.79 -1.57 -11.48
CA GLU A 326 24.57 -2.25 -11.90
C GLU A 326 24.02 -1.54 -13.14
N LEU A 327 23.78 -2.31 -14.19
CA LEU A 327 23.11 -1.87 -15.40
C LEU A 327 21.84 -2.70 -15.55
N GLY A 328 20.69 -2.03 -15.62
CA GLY A 328 19.40 -2.70 -15.72
C GLY A 328 18.49 -2.05 -16.76
N PRO A 329 17.89 -2.86 -17.65
CA PRO A 329 16.77 -2.39 -18.45
C PRO A 329 15.55 -2.17 -17.55
N GLU A 330 14.77 -1.14 -17.84
CA GLU A 330 13.53 -0.81 -17.16
C GLU A 330 12.36 -0.96 -18.13
N LEU A 331 11.34 -1.70 -17.76
CA LEU A 331 10.02 -1.65 -18.39
C LEU A 331 9.15 -0.73 -17.54
N ILE A 332 8.58 0.29 -18.15
CA ILE A 332 7.82 1.31 -17.46
C ILE A 332 6.35 1.13 -17.80
N VAL A 333 5.54 0.95 -16.78
CA VAL A 333 4.09 1.02 -16.85
C VAL A 333 3.68 1.95 -15.73
N SER A 334 3.20 3.12 -16.07
CA SER A 334 2.79 4.12 -15.07
C SER A 334 1.45 4.72 -15.42
N ASP A 335 0.70 5.09 -14.41
CA ASP A 335 -0.52 5.88 -14.52
C ASP A 335 -0.18 7.29 -14.04
N GLU A 336 0.29 8.12 -14.95
CA GLU A 336 0.64 9.51 -14.69
C GLU A 336 -0.44 10.40 -15.30
N ASN A 337 -0.83 11.41 -14.53
CA ASN A 337 -1.89 12.33 -14.95
C ASN A 337 -3.21 11.63 -15.36
N GLY A 338 -3.47 10.44 -14.78
CA GLY A 338 -4.65 9.65 -15.06
C GLY A 338 -4.67 8.95 -16.42
N ALA A 339 -3.54 8.85 -17.11
CA ALA A 339 -3.38 8.10 -18.34
C ALA A 339 -2.31 7.01 -18.21
N LEU A 340 -2.59 5.85 -18.80
CA LEU A 340 -1.64 4.74 -18.83
C LEU A 340 -0.48 5.09 -19.77
N ASN A 341 0.71 5.16 -19.22
CA ASN A 341 1.94 5.35 -19.96
C ASN A 341 2.71 4.03 -20.03
N LEU A 342 3.17 3.70 -21.22
CA LEU A 342 4.04 2.57 -21.45
C LEU A 342 5.41 3.08 -21.90
N GLY A 343 6.46 2.43 -21.44
CA GLY A 343 7.79 2.88 -21.80
C GLY A 343 8.88 1.87 -21.52
N ALA A 344 10.07 2.25 -21.94
CA ALA A 344 11.28 1.51 -21.69
C ALA A 344 12.38 2.46 -21.22
N GLY A 345 13.30 1.93 -20.45
CA GLY A 345 14.43 2.69 -19.94
C GLY A 345 15.67 1.84 -19.75
N LEU A 346 16.75 2.53 -19.49
CA LEU A 346 18.02 1.95 -19.14
C LEU A 346 18.57 2.70 -17.93
N GLY A 347 18.79 1.98 -16.84
CA GLY A 347 19.34 2.52 -15.61
C GLY A 347 20.73 2.01 -15.35
N TYR A 348 21.65 2.89 -14.98
CA TYR A 348 22.98 2.56 -14.48
C TYR A 348 23.14 3.11 -13.08
N THR A 349 23.58 2.26 -12.15
CA THR A 349 23.82 2.65 -10.76
C THR A 349 25.25 2.29 -10.37
N GLN A 350 25.99 3.26 -9.84
CA GLN A 350 27.27 3.07 -9.20
C GLN A 350 27.14 3.28 -7.70
N ARG A 351 27.39 2.21 -6.93
CA ARG A 351 27.37 2.24 -5.47
C ARG A 351 28.72 2.64 -4.91
N ASN A 352 28.68 3.31 -3.78
CA ASN A 352 29.87 3.85 -3.10
C ASN A 352 30.70 4.76 -4.02
N PHE A 353 30.01 5.65 -4.76
CA PHE A 353 30.61 6.60 -5.68
C PHE A 353 31.52 7.58 -4.93
N TYR A 354 32.80 7.57 -5.26
CA TYR A 354 33.85 8.32 -4.53
C TYR A 354 33.82 8.12 -3.00
N GLY A 355 33.39 6.96 -2.53
CA GLY A 355 33.29 6.65 -1.10
C GLY A 355 32.06 7.28 -0.40
N GLY A 356 32.02 7.15 0.96
CA GLY A 356 30.95 7.76 1.78
C GLY A 356 29.56 7.16 1.57
N ALA A 357 29.47 5.94 1.03
CA ALA A 357 28.23 5.24 0.71
C ALA A 357 27.32 5.97 -0.30
N ARG A 358 27.89 6.87 -1.11
CA ARG A 358 27.11 7.62 -2.10
C ARG A 358 26.61 6.71 -3.20
N LEU A 359 25.39 6.98 -3.68
CA LEU A 359 24.79 6.33 -4.84
C LEU A 359 24.76 7.34 -5.99
N PHE A 360 25.37 6.98 -7.12
CA PHE A 360 25.22 7.71 -8.36
C PHE A 360 24.39 6.88 -9.32
N THR A 361 23.30 7.44 -9.83
CA THR A 361 22.39 6.76 -10.75
C THR A 361 22.15 7.63 -11.98
N THR A 362 22.26 7.02 -13.16
CA THR A 362 21.86 7.66 -14.42
C THR A 362 20.76 6.82 -15.05
N ARG A 363 19.70 7.46 -15.51
CA ARG A 363 18.54 6.81 -16.15
C ARG A 363 18.19 7.53 -17.43
N LEU A 364 17.95 6.74 -18.48
CA LEU A 364 17.34 7.20 -19.71
C LEU A 364 16.00 6.48 -19.83
N ARG A 365 14.92 7.22 -19.94
CA ARG A 365 13.56 6.70 -19.99
C ARG A 365 12.79 7.32 -21.13
N PHE A 366 12.09 6.48 -21.88
CA PHE A 366 11.11 6.90 -22.87
C PHE A 366 9.75 6.37 -22.46
N ARG A 367 8.73 7.22 -22.47
CA ARG A 367 7.34 6.89 -22.15
C ARG A 367 6.41 7.45 -23.19
N THR A 368 5.34 6.75 -23.50
CA THR A 368 4.29 7.20 -24.41
C THR A 368 2.92 6.68 -23.96
N GLN A 369 1.90 7.47 -24.20
CA GLN A 369 0.50 7.07 -23.96
C GLN A 369 -0.04 6.21 -25.09
N THR A 370 0.50 6.33 -26.29
CA THR A 370 0.04 5.63 -27.49
C THR A 370 1.21 4.95 -28.19
N LEU A 371 1.32 3.63 -28.08
CA LEU A 371 2.43 2.88 -28.69
C LEU A 371 2.50 2.98 -30.21
N SER A 372 1.35 3.08 -30.88
CA SER A 372 1.30 3.24 -32.35
C SER A 372 1.92 4.52 -32.83
N GLU A 373 1.91 5.56 -31.99
CA GLU A 373 2.43 6.89 -32.30
C GLU A 373 3.90 7.09 -31.80
N ALA A 374 4.45 6.12 -31.09
CA ALA A 374 5.82 6.18 -30.59
C ALA A 374 6.88 6.49 -31.66
N PRO A 375 6.81 5.98 -32.91
CA PRO A 375 7.74 6.34 -33.98
C PRO A 375 7.70 7.81 -34.35
N HIS A 376 6.57 8.48 -34.12
CA HIS A 376 6.34 9.91 -34.44
C HIS A 376 6.79 10.86 -33.31
N PHE A 377 7.42 10.34 -32.25
CA PHE A 377 7.92 11.18 -31.14
C PHE A 377 8.84 12.30 -31.61
N PHE A 378 9.72 12.04 -32.58
CA PHE A 378 10.63 13.03 -33.15
C PHE A 378 9.99 13.92 -34.19
N ASP A 379 8.79 13.63 -34.66
CA ASP A 379 8.00 14.53 -35.47
C ASP A 379 7.31 15.56 -34.58
N LEU A 380 7.89 16.75 -34.52
CA LEU A 380 7.43 17.83 -33.68
C LEU A 380 6.06 18.39 -34.10
N ASN A 381 5.59 18.07 -35.29
CA ASN A 381 4.31 18.54 -35.82
C ASN A 381 3.19 17.52 -35.64
N ASP A 382 3.50 16.31 -35.26
CA ASP A 382 2.49 15.31 -34.93
C ASP A 382 1.77 15.68 -33.62
N THR A 383 0.45 15.88 -33.71
CA THR A 383 -0.41 16.25 -32.56
C THR A 383 -0.91 15.06 -31.76
N LYS A 384 -0.70 13.83 -32.24
CA LYS A 384 -1.28 12.63 -31.64
C LYS A 384 -0.34 11.93 -30.66
N ALA A 385 0.99 12.07 -30.85
CA ALA A 385 1.98 11.43 -30.03
C ALA A 385 2.22 12.23 -28.74
N VAL A 386 1.63 11.79 -27.63
CA VAL A 386 1.96 12.26 -26.30
C VAL A 386 3.06 11.36 -25.75
N SER A 387 4.24 11.93 -25.51
CA SER A 387 5.43 11.16 -25.16
C SER A 387 6.44 11.99 -24.36
N ASN A 388 7.20 11.31 -23.53
CA ASN A 388 8.22 11.92 -22.69
C ASN A 388 9.55 11.17 -22.83
N LEU A 389 10.66 11.91 -23.00
CA LEU A 389 12.01 11.38 -22.94
C LEU A 389 12.75 12.08 -21.79
N ASP A 390 13.23 11.31 -20.85
CA ASP A 390 13.86 11.78 -19.60
C ASP A 390 15.25 11.18 -19.47
N LEU A 391 16.25 12.04 -19.40
CA LEU A 391 17.62 11.71 -19.01
C LEU A 391 17.89 12.32 -17.64
N THR A 392 18.05 11.46 -16.62
CA THR A 392 18.32 11.91 -15.25
C THR A 392 19.63 11.36 -14.74
N ALA A 393 20.44 12.19 -14.11
CA ALA A 393 21.60 11.83 -13.29
C ALA A 393 21.33 12.24 -11.85
N GLU A 394 21.45 11.31 -10.92
CA GLU A 394 21.17 11.52 -9.50
C GLU A 394 22.34 11.09 -8.63
N LEU A 395 22.74 11.94 -7.70
CA LEU A 395 23.70 11.64 -6.65
C LEU A 395 23.01 11.70 -5.30
N VAL A 396 23.02 10.59 -4.58
CA VAL A 396 22.44 10.48 -3.24
C VAL A 396 23.54 10.33 -2.21
N GLN A 397 23.54 11.22 -1.23
CA GLN A 397 24.35 11.12 -0.02
C GLN A 397 23.44 10.59 1.11
N PRO A 398 23.65 9.36 1.62
CA PRO A 398 22.72 8.72 2.55
C PRO A 398 22.59 9.43 3.89
N TYR A 399 23.60 10.25 4.26
CA TYR A 399 23.61 11.02 5.51
C TYR A 399 24.32 12.36 5.29
N VAL A 400 23.65 13.42 5.71
CA VAL A 400 24.15 14.81 5.71
C VAL A 400 23.81 15.39 7.07
N PHE A 401 24.76 15.95 7.78
CA PHE A 401 24.60 16.48 9.16
C PHE A 401 24.30 15.40 10.21
N SER A 402 23.43 14.43 9.94
CA SER A 402 23.08 13.32 10.83
C SER A 402 22.69 12.08 10.04
N ASN A 403 22.62 10.92 10.71
CA ASN A 403 22.16 9.66 10.10
C ASN A 403 20.65 9.64 9.76
N ARG A 404 19.90 10.66 10.16
CA ARG A 404 18.46 10.82 9.87
C ARG A 404 18.19 11.66 8.63
N VAL A 405 19.18 12.40 8.13
CA VAL A 405 19.01 13.31 6.99
C VAL A 405 19.77 12.76 5.79
N LYS A 406 19.03 12.48 4.72
CA LYS A 406 19.56 12.10 3.41
C LYS A 406 19.61 13.34 2.53
N GLY A 407 20.73 13.55 1.84
CA GLY A 407 20.86 14.57 0.81
C GLY A 407 20.80 13.97 -0.59
N SER A 408 20.28 14.68 -1.55
CA SER A 408 20.29 14.30 -2.97
C SER A 408 20.54 15.51 -3.86
N TRP A 409 21.21 15.28 -4.97
CA TRP A 409 21.26 16.19 -6.09
C TRP A 409 20.89 15.42 -7.34
N SER A 410 20.01 16.00 -8.15
CA SER A 410 19.67 15.44 -9.45
C SER A 410 19.71 16.50 -10.54
N PHE A 411 20.20 16.07 -11.69
CA PHE A 411 20.13 16.80 -12.95
C PHE A 411 19.23 16.02 -13.89
N SER A 412 18.23 16.71 -14.50
CA SER A 412 17.33 16.08 -15.48
C SER A 412 17.25 16.94 -16.74
N TYR A 413 17.29 16.27 -17.88
CA TYR A 413 16.92 16.83 -19.17
C TYR A 413 15.69 16.10 -19.68
N ILE A 414 14.58 16.82 -19.84
CA ILE A 414 13.27 16.26 -20.14
C ILE A 414 12.76 16.89 -21.43
N LEU A 415 12.41 16.03 -22.39
CA LEU A 415 11.62 16.38 -23.57
C LEU A 415 10.20 15.89 -23.32
N ASP A 416 9.27 16.81 -23.15
CA ASP A 416 7.87 16.52 -22.87
C ASP A 416 6.98 17.00 -24.01
N LYS A 417 6.36 16.04 -24.71
CA LYS A 417 5.50 16.30 -25.85
C LYS A 417 4.05 16.03 -25.45
N GLU A 418 3.33 17.09 -25.29
CA GLU A 418 1.88 17.09 -25.07
C GLU A 418 1.16 17.59 -26.34
N VAL A 419 -0.16 17.39 -26.41
CA VAL A 419 -0.93 17.80 -27.59
C VAL A 419 -0.74 19.26 -27.97
N PRO A 420 -0.82 20.25 -27.04
CA PRO A 420 -0.72 21.67 -27.40
C PRO A 420 0.72 22.20 -27.50
N TYR A 421 1.71 21.48 -26.95
CA TYR A 421 3.08 21.99 -26.85
C TYR A 421 4.15 20.91 -26.81
N LEU A 422 5.38 21.33 -27.12
CA LEU A 422 6.61 20.61 -26.85
C LEU A 422 7.43 21.41 -25.87
N GLN A 423 7.86 20.78 -24.77
CA GLN A 423 8.71 21.42 -23.76
C GLN A 423 10.07 20.76 -23.67
N ASN A 424 11.11 21.59 -23.57
CA ASN A 424 12.44 21.21 -23.14
C ASN A 424 12.62 21.73 -21.72
N ILE A 425 12.90 20.82 -20.78
CA ILE A 425 13.07 21.19 -19.38
C ILE A 425 14.46 20.75 -18.93
N ILE A 426 15.25 21.71 -18.46
CA ILE A 426 16.51 21.45 -17.78
C ILE A 426 16.26 21.70 -16.30
N ARG A 427 16.45 20.70 -15.46
CA ARG A 427 16.16 20.77 -14.03
C ARG A 427 17.35 20.33 -13.20
N ASN A 428 17.71 21.15 -12.22
CA ASN A 428 18.60 20.78 -11.12
C ASN A 428 17.77 20.78 -9.83
N LYS A 429 17.85 19.72 -9.07
CA LYS A 429 17.12 19.60 -7.81
C LYS A 429 18.07 19.19 -6.69
N PHE A 430 18.08 19.94 -5.61
CA PHE A 430 18.79 19.66 -4.38
C PHE A 430 17.76 19.32 -3.32
N GLY A 431 17.85 18.13 -2.74
CA GLY A 431 16.85 17.62 -1.82
C GLY A 431 17.46 17.17 -0.49
N PHE A 432 16.73 17.42 0.59
CA PHE A 432 16.99 16.88 1.91
C PHE A 432 15.76 16.13 2.38
N THR A 433 15.94 14.87 2.74
CA THR A 433 14.88 14.05 3.33
C THR A 433 15.26 13.74 4.77
N SER A 434 14.36 14.04 5.69
CA SER A 434 14.56 13.76 7.13
C SER A 434 13.44 12.87 7.64
N LYS A 435 13.82 11.84 8.39
CA LYS A 435 12.89 10.99 9.13
C LYS A 435 12.67 11.60 10.52
N PHE A 436 11.53 12.24 10.74
CA PHE A 436 11.20 12.87 12.02
C PHE A 436 10.78 11.82 13.06
N THR A 437 9.92 10.88 12.63
CA THR A 437 9.50 9.71 13.41
C THR A 437 9.48 8.48 12.49
N GLU A 438 9.17 7.29 13.03
CA GLU A 438 9.06 6.08 12.21
C GLU A 438 7.98 6.21 11.11
N THR A 439 6.96 7.02 11.35
CA THR A 439 5.82 7.21 10.45
C THR A 439 5.81 8.57 9.74
N THR A 440 6.72 9.49 10.09
CA THR A 440 6.69 10.88 9.57
C THR A 440 8.00 11.26 8.92
N ASN A 441 7.94 11.63 7.66
CA ASN A 441 9.07 12.13 6.89
C ASN A 441 8.86 13.59 6.51
N GLY A 442 9.95 14.35 6.49
CA GLY A 442 10.00 15.71 5.98
C GLY A 442 10.93 15.78 4.78
N PHE A 443 10.55 16.57 3.79
CA PHE A 443 11.31 16.82 2.57
C PHE A 443 11.50 18.32 2.40
N LEU A 444 12.70 18.73 2.10
CA LEU A 444 13.04 20.09 1.71
C LEU A 444 13.78 20.01 0.39
N ASP A 445 13.18 20.55 -0.67
CA ASP A 445 13.71 20.51 -2.01
C ASP A 445 13.92 21.91 -2.55
N TRP A 446 15.05 22.15 -3.20
CA TRP A 446 15.30 23.35 -3.98
C TRP A 446 15.49 22.97 -5.44
N THR A 447 14.55 23.38 -6.27
CA THR A 447 14.51 23.08 -7.70
C THR A 447 14.84 24.34 -8.50
N LEU A 448 15.84 24.22 -9.37
CA LEU A 448 16.18 25.21 -10.37
C LEU A 448 15.85 24.63 -11.74
N GLU A 449 14.94 25.22 -12.46
CA GLU A 449 14.55 24.72 -13.79
C GLU A 449 14.42 25.83 -14.82
N THR A 450 14.78 25.48 -16.04
CA THR A 450 14.52 26.29 -17.22
C THR A 450 13.56 25.51 -18.10
N ILE A 451 12.44 26.11 -18.45
CA ILE A 451 11.44 25.57 -19.35
C ILE A 451 11.43 26.39 -20.64
N SER A 452 11.72 25.75 -21.75
CA SER A 452 11.56 26.33 -23.09
C SER A 452 10.46 25.55 -23.80
N SER A 453 9.34 26.23 -24.05
CA SER A 453 8.15 25.62 -24.64
C SER A 453 7.92 26.17 -26.04
N ARG A 454 7.52 25.28 -26.94
CA ARG A 454 7.07 25.62 -28.28
C ARG A 454 5.66 25.10 -28.49
N LYS A 455 4.77 25.99 -28.98
CA LYS A 455 3.41 25.55 -29.36
C LYS A 455 3.52 24.59 -30.55
N ASN A 456 2.70 23.55 -30.52
CA ASN A 456 2.53 22.68 -31.66
C ASN A 456 1.78 23.43 -32.79
N ASP A 457 2.38 23.56 -33.99
CA ASP A 457 1.82 24.33 -35.09
C ASP A 457 0.52 23.75 -35.65
N ALA A 458 0.34 22.45 -35.51
CA ALA A 458 -0.92 21.79 -35.90
C ALA A 458 -2.07 22.07 -34.90
N PHE A 459 -1.76 22.67 -33.75
CA PHE A 459 -2.75 23.06 -32.78
C PHE A 459 -3.32 24.46 -33.16
N VAL A 460 -4.52 24.46 -33.75
CA VAL A 460 -5.20 25.67 -34.22
C VAL A 460 -6.08 26.25 -33.10
N ILE A 461 -5.85 27.51 -32.76
CA ILE A 461 -6.75 28.25 -31.88
C ILE A 461 -8.06 28.51 -32.61
N THR A 462 -9.16 27.95 -32.13
CA THR A 462 -10.48 28.08 -32.76
C THR A 462 -11.05 29.49 -32.57
N PRO A 463 -11.80 30.01 -33.54
CA PRO A 463 -12.55 31.24 -33.37
C PRO A 463 -13.51 31.12 -32.18
N GLY A 464 -13.46 32.05 -31.24
CA GLY A 464 -14.26 32.01 -29.99
C GLY A 464 -13.46 31.76 -28.72
N THR A 465 -12.16 31.48 -28.84
CA THR A 465 -11.25 31.40 -27.69
C THR A 465 -11.22 32.75 -26.96
N THR A 466 -11.42 32.72 -25.64
CA THR A 466 -11.40 33.93 -24.82
C THR A 466 -10.01 34.61 -24.87
N PRO A 467 -9.90 35.94 -24.75
CA PRO A 467 -8.62 36.66 -24.73
C PRO A 467 -7.67 36.11 -23.64
N GLN A 468 -8.20 35.70 -22.49
CA GLN A 468 -7.40 35.14 -21.40
C GLN A 468 -6.72 33.83 -21.84
N VAL A 469 -7.46 32.91 -22.46
CA VAL A 469 -6.90 31.62 -22.93
C VAL A 469 -5.90 31.84 -24.06
N GLN A 470 -6.14 32.83 -24.96
CA GLN A 470 -5.16 33.20 -25.98
C GLN A 470 -3.86 33.70 -25.35
N GLN A 471 -3.95 34.54 -24.32
CA GLN A 471 -2.80 35.04 -23.58
C GLN A 471 -2.04 33.91 -22.88
N GLU A 472 -2.72 32.96 -22.27
CA GLU A 472 -2.08 31.78 -21.63
C GLU A 472 -1.31 30.93 -22.66
N ILE A 473 -1.88 30.70 -23.85
CA ILE A 473 -1.20 29.99 -24.94
C ILE A 473 0.05 30.74 -25.39
N LEU A 474 0.01 32.08 -25.43
CA LEU A 474 1.18 32.90 -25.75
C LEU A 474 2.25 32.85 -24.66
N LEU A 475 1.86 32.74 -23.38
CA LEU A 475 2.78 32.57 -22.25
C LEU A 475 3.53 31.26 -22.32
N LEU A 476 2.90 30.20 -22.84
CA LEU A 476 3.56 28.89 -23.04
C LEU A 476 4.76 28.94 -23.99
N GLN A 477 4.83 29.91 -24.88
CA GLN A 477 5.92 30.05 -25.84
C GLN A 477 7.13 30.81 -25.28
N LYS A 478 7.00 31.36 -24.06
CA LYS A 478 8.09 32.10 -23.42
C LYS A 478 8.98 31.19 -22.62
N GLU A 479 10.26 31.46 -22.65
CA GLU A 479 11.20 30.83 -21.73
C GLU A 479 10.86 31.23 -20.29
N GLN A 480 10.93 30.26 -19.37
CA GLN A 480 10.68 30.46 -17.96
C GLN A 480 11.85 29.90 -17.14
N PHE A 481 12.27 30.68 -16.18
CA PHE A 481 13.23 30.24 -15.17
C PHE A 481 12.54 30.18 -13.82
N ASN A 482 12.54 29.00 -13.19
CA ASN A 482 11.90 28.75 -11.91
C ASN A 482 12.95 28.38 -10.88
N SER A 483 12.89 29.01 -9.73
CA SER A 483 13.64 28.64 -8.54
C SER A 483 12.63 28.37 -7.44
N ILE A 484 12.35 27.10 -7.20
CA ILE A 484 11.24 26.64 -6.35
C ILE A 484 11.82 26.02 -5.09
N LEU A 485 11.40 26.53 -3.96
CA LEU A 485 11.66 25.93 -2.65
C LEU A 485 10.40 25.19 -2.20
N SER A 486 10.51 23.86 -2.08
CA SER A 486 9.41 22.97 -1.70
C SER A 486 9.64 22.41 -0.31
N PHE A 487 8.64 22.48 0.55
CA PHE A 487 8.62 21.82 1.84
C PHE A 487 7.44 20.86 1.90
N THR A 488 7.71 19.59 2.13
CA THR A 488 6.67 18.55 2.26
C THR A 488 6.82 17.82 3.59
N ILE A 489 5.71 17.62 4.27
CA ILE A 489 5.62 16.72 5.42
C ILE A 489 4.62 15.62 5.09
N GLN A 490 5.01 14.36 5.31
CA GLN A 490 4.16 13.20 5.06
C GLN A 490 4.16 12.28 6.27
N ARG A 491 2.98 11.87 6.68
CA ARG A 491 2.78 10.85 7.71
C ARG A 491 2.03 9.67 7.12
N ASP A 492 2.57 8.47 7.32
CA ASP A 492 1.99 7.21 6.91
C ASP A 492 1.89 6.26 8.11
N VAL A 493 0.67 5.89 8.47
CA VAL A 493 0.35 4.96 9.55
C VAL A 493 -0.51 3.80 9.03
N THR A 494 -0.37 3.46 7.77
CA THR A 494 -1.08 2.33 7.17
C THR A 494 -0.46 0.99 7.54
N ASN A 495 -1.28 -0.06 7.51
CA ASN A 495 -0.87 -1.42 7.81
C ASN A 495 -0.26 -2.17 6.61
N ASP A 496 -0.41 -1.66 5.39
CA ASP A 496 0.12 -2.25 4.15
C ASP A 496 0.49 -1.17 3.14
N LEU A 497 1.60 -1.39 2.41
CA LEU A 497 2.14 -0.41 1.46
C LEU A 497 1.32 -0.34 0.16
N PHE A 498 0.78 -1.46 -0.33
CA PHE A 498 0.13 -1.56 -1.64
C PHE A 498 -1.39 -1.61 -1.55
N SER A 499 -1.92 -2.27 -0.53
CA SER A 499 -3.35 -2.48 -0.34
C SER A 499 -3.74 -2.26 1.12
N PRO A 500 -3.65 -1.03 1.63
CA PRO A 500 -3.98 -0.74 3.02
C PRO A 500 -5.45 -1.03 3.30
N SER A 501 -5.71 -1.68 4.44
CA SER A 501 -7.05 -1.93 4.98
C SER A 501 -7.36 -1.05 6.20
N GLU A 502 -6.32 -0.56 6.86
CA GLU A 502 -6.44 0.29 8.04
C GLU A 502 -5.36 1.37 8.05
N GLY A 503 -5.66 2.47 8.73
CA GLY A 503 -4.73 3.57 8.94
C GLY A 503 -4.95 4.76 8.01
N SER A 504 -3.95 5.61 7.90
CA SER A 504 -4.05 6.83 7.08
C SER A 504 -2.70 7.26 6.52
N ILE A 505 -2.76 7.94 5.38
CA ILE A 505 -1.64 8.69 4.79
C ILE A 505 -2.08 10.15 4.71
N THR A 506 -1.31 11.04 5.29
CA THR A 506 -1.54 12.49 5.21
C THR A 506 -0.29 13.20 4.75
N SER A 507 -0.43 14.17 3.84
CA SER A 507 0.68 15.01 3.39
C SER A 507 0.26 16.46 3.25
N ALA A 508 1.19 17.35 3.54
CA ALA A 508 1.09 18.77 3.27
C ALA A 508 2.36 19.22 2.54
N GLU A 509 2.18 19.91 1.43
CA GLU A 509 3.24 20.45 0.59
C GLU A 509 3.04 21.94 0.45
N PHE A 510 4.13 22.69 0.57
CA PHE A 510 4.19 24.11 0.31
C PHE A 510 5.36 24.39 -0.63
N ASP A 511 5.06 25.02 -1.76
CA ASP A 511 6.05 25.49 -2.72
C ASP A 511 6.07 26.99 -2.75
N GLU A 512 7.26 27.54 -2.83
CA GLU A 512 7.51 28.95 -3.07
C GLU A 512 8.46 29.07 -4.26
N ALA A 513 8.07 29.84 -5.26
CA ALA A 513 8.84 30.11 -6.44
C ALA A 513 9.18 31.59 -6.58
N GLY A 514 10.47 31.90 -6.71
CA GLY A 514 10.92 33.25 -7.07
C GLY A 514 11.61 34.05 -5.96
N LEU A 515 11.54 33.63 -4.70
CA LEU A 515 12.16 34.36 -3.58
C LEU A 515 13.67 34.50 -3.73
N PHE A 516 14.40 33.43 -4.05
CA PHE A 516 15.85 33.48 -4.22
C PHE A 516 16.27 34.35 -5.40
N PRO A 517 15.69 34.20 -6.60
CA PRO A 517 15.99 35.09 -7.70
C PRO A 517 15.66 36.57 -7.43
N LEU A 518 14.61 36.86 -6.66
CA LEU A 518 14.30 38.23 -6.24
C LEU A 518 15.46 38.88 -5.45
N LEU A 519 16.08 38.11 -4.56
CA LEU A 519 17.24 38.56 -3.79
C LEU A 519 18.48 38.79 -4.67
N LEU A 520 18.55 38.14 -5.82
CA LEU A 520 19.64 38.19 -6.79
C LEU A 520 19.31 39.09 -8.02
N GLN A 521 18.15 39.73 -8.07
CA GLN A 521 17.66 40.47 -9.21
C GLN A 521 18.59 41.63 -9.65
N GLY A 522 19.34 42.20 -8.69
CA GLY A 522 20.40 43.18 -8.99
C GLY A 522 21.58 42.59 -9.77
N VAL A 523 21.77 41.26 -9.77
CA VAL A 523 22.87 40.55 -10.45
C VAL A 523 22.39 40.00 -11.81
N PHE A 524 21.12 39.59 -11.91
CA PHE A 524 20.54 38.95 -13.10
C PHE A 524 19.20 39.60 -13.50
N PRO A 525 19.19 40.85 -13.96
CA PRO A 525 17.96 41.58 -14.20
C PRO A 525 17.11 41.10 -15.38
N SER A 526 17.66 40.22 -16.23
CA SER A 526 17.01 39.75 -17.47
C SER A 526 16.41 38.33 -17.38
N LEU A 527 16.46 37.68 -16.22
CA LEU A 527 15.90 36.33 -16.09
C LEU A 527 14.37 36.36 -16.05
N PRO A 528 13.67 35.55 -16.87
CA PRO A 528 12.21 35.42 -16.87
C PRO A 528 11.72 34.60 -15.67
N ILE A 529 11.72 35.23 -14.49
CA ILE A 529 11.47 34.56 -13.19
C ILE A 529 9.97 34.44 -12.98
N SER A 530 9.51 33.20 -12.70
CA SER A 530 8.16 32.94 -12.21
C SER A 530 8.08 33.19 -10.69
N GLN A 531 7.00 33.87 -10.25
CA GLN A 531 6.74 34.18 -8.85
C GLN A 531 5.35 33.67 -8.49
N PHE A 532 5.29 32.53 -7.78
CA PHE A 532 4.04 31.93 -7.31
C PHE A 532 4.27 31.15 -6.03
N TYR A 533 3.20 30.91 -5.30
CA TYR A 533 3.17 29.93 -4.22
C TYR A 533 2.15 28.85 -4.55
N ARG A 534 2.35 27.65 -3.99
CA ARG A 534 1.45 26.51 -4.12
C ARG A 534 1.33 25.78 -2.78
N VAL A 535 0.12 25.42 -2.40
CA VAL A 535 -0.17 24.61 -1.23
C VAL A 535 -0.96 23.39 -1.66
N ILE A 536 -0.56 22.20 -1.24
CA ILE A 536 -1.27 20.96 -1.51
C ILE A 536 -1.47 20.20 -0.20
N LEU A 537 -2.71 19.80 0.05
CA LEU A 537 -3.08 18.96 1.19
C LEU A 537 -3.71 17.68 0.67
N ILE A 538 -3.22 16.53 1.11
CA ILE A 538 -3.77 15.21 0.75
C ILE A 538 -3.97 14.40 2.01
N GLY A 539 -5.18 13.84 2.14
CA GLY A 539 -5.50 12.86 3.17
C GLY A 539 -6.12 11.62 2.54
N ARG A 540 -5.70 10.45 3.01
CA ARG A 540 -6.25 9.15 2.63
C ARG A 540 -6.48 8.37 3.91
N TRP A 541 -7.64 7.77 4.07
CA TRP A 541 -8.04 7.02 5.25
C TRP A 541 -8.60 5.68 4.83
N TYR A 542 -8.28 4.66 5.59
CA TYR A 542 -8.68 3.29 5.34
C TYR A 542 -9.22 2.67 6.61
N THR A 543 -10.34 1.96 6.51
CA THR A 543 -10.92 1.21 7.63
C THR A 543 -11.63 -0.04 7.13
N GLU A 544 -11.55 -1.12 7.89
CA GLU A 544 -12.33 -2.31 7.59
C GLU A 544 -13.81 -2.04 7.88
N ALA A 545 -14.63 -1.99 6.84
CA ALA A 545 -16.09 -1.90 6.98
C ALA A 545 -16.69 -3.23 7.47
N VAL A 546 -16.05 -4.33 7.06
CA VAL A 546 -16.34 -5.69 7.52
C VAL A 546 -15.02 -6.35 7.89
N PRO A 547 -14.91 -6.97 9.10
CA PRO A 547 -13.69 -7.57 9.58
C PRO A 547 -13.07 -8.62 8.64
N HIS A 548 -11.79 -8.94 8.87
CA HIS A 548 -11.01 -9.89 8.09
C HIS A 548 -10.78 -9.47 6.64
N ARG A 549 -10.70 -8.17 6.41
CA ARG A 549 -10.47 -7.60 5.08
C ARG A 549 -11.54 -8.02 4.04
N PHE A 550 -12.75 -8.40 4.46
CA PHE A 550 -13.82 -8.73 3.53
C PHE A 550 -14.29 -7.49 2.77
N ALA A 551 -14.47 -6.38 3.49
CA ALA A 551 -14.81 -5.10 2.87
C ALA A 551 -14.02 -3.96 3.53
N ILE A 552 -13.37 -3.13 2.71
CA ILE A 552 -12.55 -1.99 3.13
C ILE A 552 -13.21 -0.73 2.60
N LEU A 553 -13.42 0.24 3.48
CA LEU A 553 -13.81 1.59 3.10
C LEU A 553 -12.57 2.46 3.00
N ALA A 554 -12.34 3.04 1.83
CA ALA A 554 -11.23 3.95 1.57
C ALA A 554 -11.78 5.33 1.18
N PHE A 555 -11.21 6.38 1.76
CA PHE A 555 -11.58 7.76 1.50
C PHE A 555 -10.34 8.59 1.18
N LYS A 556 -10.42 9.42 0.13
CA LYS A 556 -9.41 10.41 -0.26
C LYS A 556 -10.00 11.79 -0.25
N LEU A 557 -9.24 12.75 0.26
CA LEU A 557 -9.49 14.18 0.10
C LEU A 557 -8.19 14.85 -0.36
N LYS A 558 -8.27 15.65 -1.42
CA LYS A 558 -7.16 16.46 -1.93
C LYS A 558 -7.64 17.89 -2.13
N GLY A 559 -6.85 18.84 -1.66
CA GLY A 559 -7.05 20.27 -1.93
C GLY A 559 -5.73 20.89 -2.33
N GLY A 560 -5.74 21.71 -3.38
CA GLY A 560 -4.60 22.43 -3.88
C GLY A 560 -4.96 23.87 -4.27
N ILE A 561 -4.11 24.80 -3.91
CA ILE A 561 -4.24 26.21 -4.30
C ILE A 561 -2.89 26.75 -4.72
N GLU A 562 -2.87 27.52 -5.78
CA GLU A 562 -1.72 28.28 -6.22
C GLU A 562 -2.13 29.67 -6.68
N ASP A 563 -1.23 30.65 -6.52
CA ASP A 563 -1.46 31.99 -7.05
C ASP A 563 -0.11 32.69 -7.24
N LYS A 564 -0.12 33.66 -8.13
CA LYS A 564 1.04 34.57 -8.37
C LYS A 564 1.16 35.59 -7.23
N TYR A 565 2.38 36.00 -6.92
CA TYR A 565 2.64 37.06 -5.97
C TYR A 565 3.69 38.06 -6.50
N GLY A 566 3.93 39.12 -5.74
CA GLY A 566 4.95 40.13 -6.09
C GLY A 566 4.72 40.80 -7.44
N GLY A 567 5.80 41.01 -8.18
CA GLY A 567 5.77 41.62 -9.51
C GLY A 567 5.02 40.82 -10.57
N ALA A 568 5.03 39.49 -10.46
CA ALA A 568 4.33 38.58 -11.36
C ALA A 568 2.80 38.71 -11.29
N ARG A 569 2.25 39.23 -10.18
CA ARG A 569 0.81 39.46 -10.06
C ARG A 569 0.25 40.51 -11.00
N SER A 570 1.03 41.55 -11.24
CA SER A 570 0.69 42.64 -12.15
C SER A 570 1.25 42.45 -13.56
N ASP A 571 2.22 41.55 -13.76
CA ASP A 571 2.81 41.28 -15.05
C ASP A 571 2.02 40.22 -15.81
N SER A 572 1.35 40.62 -16.86
CA SER A 572 0.63 39.75 -17.77
C SER A 572 1.54 38.85 -18.62
N ASN A 573 2.85 39.10 -18.60
CA ASN A 573 3.84 38.32 -19.34
C ASN A 573 4.46 37.18 -18.57
N VAL A 574 4.14 37.03 -17.29
CA VAL A 574 4.64 35.97 -16.42
C VAL A 574 3.47 35.12 -15.97
N GLY A 575 3.54 33.83 -16.25
CA GLY A 575 2.54 32.82 -15.85
C GLY A 575 3.09 31.82 -14.87
N ILE A 576 2.20 31.06 -14.21
CA ILE A 576 2.56 29.84 -13.51
C ILE A 576 2.88 28.77 -14.56
N PRO A 577 4.04 28.09 -14.49
CA PRO A 577 4.38 27.05 -15.46
C PRO A 577 3.33 25.94 -15.48
N GLN A 578 2.99 25.45 -16.66
CA GLN A 578 1.99 24.37 -16.78
C GLN A 578 2.36 23.11 -16.02
N THR A 579 3.64 22.80 -15.89
CA THR A 579 4.14 21.66 -15.11
C THR A 579 3.81 21.75 -13.63
N HIS A 580 3.43 22.92 -13.13
CA HIS A 580 3.10 23.14 -11.72
C HIS A 580 1.60 23.38 -11.49
N ARG A 581 0.79 23.53 -12.55
CA ARG A 581 -0.66 23.71 -12.43
C ARG A 581 -1.39 22.44 -12.04
N PHE A 582 -2.61 22.62 -11.54
CA PHE A 582 -3.49 21.51 -11.19
C PHE A 582 -4.28 21.01 -12.39
N TYR A 583 -4.52 19.70 -12.41
CA TYR A 583 -5.29 18.99 -13.43
C TYR A 583 -6.24 18.00 -12.76
N ALA A 584 -7.43 17.82 -13.34
CA ALA A 584 -8.39 16.82 -12.89
C ALA A 584 -8.90 15.95 -14.05
N GLY A 585 -9.43 14.80 -13.67
CA GLY A 585 -9.83 13.71 -14.57
C GLY A 585 -8.79 12.60 -14.63
N GLY A 586 -9.23 11.40 -14.99
CA GLY A 586 -8.39 10.21 -15.10
C GLY A 586 -8.49 9.24 -13.93
N GLY A 587 -7.79 8.12 -14.04
CA GLY A 587 -7.92 6.97 -13.15
C GLY A 587 -7.54 7.21 -11.70
N ASN A 588 -6.68 8.21 -11.40
CA ASN A 588 -6.25 8.57 -10.05
C ASN A 588 -6.91 9.86 -9.51
N SER A 589 -7.79 10.47 -10.30
CA SER A 589 -8.53 11.69 -9.98
C SER A 589 -10.04 11.43 -10.06
N ILE A 590 -10.76 12.08 -10.96
CA ILE A 590 -12.21 11.91 -11.14
C ILE A 590 -12.48 10.96 -12.30
N ARG A 591 -12.88 9.72 -12.03
CA ARG A 591 -12.98 8.60 -12.97
C ARG A 591 -14.22 8.65 -13.88
N GLY A 592 -14.64 9.72 -14.37
CA GLY A 592 -15.69 9.85 -15.38
C GLY A 592 -15.20 10.68 -16.59
N TRP A 593 -13.96 11.15 -16.49
CA TRP A 593 -13.29 11.98 -17.48
C TRP A 593 -11.93 11.40 -17.83
N ASN A 594 -11.46 11.64 -19.04
CA ASN A 594 -10.09 11.31 -19.40
C ASN A 594 -9.12 12.21 -18.60
N SER A 595 -7.85 11.85 -18.67
CA SER A 595 -6.78 12.65 -18.05
C SER A 595 -6.81 14.09 -18.55
N ARG A 596 -6.75 15.05 -17.62
CA ARG A 596 -6.72 16.49 -17.90
C ARG A 596 -7.92 17.02 -18.68
N ASP A 597 -9.04 16.30 -18.74
CA ASP A 597 -10.24 16.74 -19.47
C ASP A 597 -11.19 17.59 -18.61
N LEU A 598 -11.08 17.50 -17.30
CA LEU A 598 -12.02 18.13 -16.39
C LEU A 598 -11.50 19.51 -15.95
N ILE A 599 -12.31 20.52 -16.21
CA ILE A 599 -12.15 21.90 -15.72
C ILE A 599 -13.53 22.54 -15.54
N ALA A 600 -13.64 23.44 -14.56
CA ALA A 600 -14.92 24.09 -14.23
C ALA A 600 -15.43 25.05 -15.30
N GLU A 601 -14.55 25.62 -16.07
CA GLU A 601 -14.86 26.60 -17.11
C GLU A 601 -15.29 25.90 -18.41
N THR A 602 -16.57 25.98 -18.74
CA THR A 602 -17.22 25.22 -19.82
C THR A 602 -16.88 25.67 -21.25
N ASN A 603 -16.24 26.81 -21.42
CA ASN A 603 -15.99 27.41 -22.73
C ASN A 603 -14.52 27.42 -23.14
N GLN A 604 -13.68 26.59 -22.54
CA GLN A 604 -12.27 26.51 -22.94
C GLN A 604 -12.11 25.55 -24.13
N PRO A 605 -11.56 26.02 -25.26
CA PRO A 605 -11.38 25.16 -26.43
C PRO A 605 -10.37 24.04 -26.23
N LEU A 606 -9.57 24.10 -25.16
CA LEU A 606 -8.56 23.13 -24.78
C LEU A 606 -9.01 22.20 -23.64
N GLY A 607 -10.26 22.36 -23.15
CA GLY A 607 -10.69 21.65 -21.94
C GLY A 607 -9.75 21.88 -20.76
N GLY A 608 -9.48 20.87 -19.96
CA GLY A 608 -8.57 20.94 -18.80
C GLY A 608 -7.08 20.95 -19.13
N GLN A 609 -6.68 20.95 -20.40
CA GLN A 609 -5.26 20.80 -20.80
C GLN A 609 -4.34 21.95 -20.38
N LEU A 610 -4.89 23.13 -20.11
CA LEU A 610 -4.13 24.26 -19.57
C LEU A 610 -3.96 24.22 -18.04
N GLY A 611 -4.72 23.36 -17.37
CA GLY A 611 -4.75 23.29 -15.91
C GLY A 611 -5.44 24.49 -15.26
N GLY A 612 -5.52 24.48 -13.94
CA GLY A 612 -6.07 25.56 -13.13
C GLY A 612 -5.29 25.79 -11.85
N ASN A 613 -5.69 26.80 -11.09
CA ASN A 613 -4.97 27.27 -9.91
C ASN A 613 -5.61 26.84 -8.60
N LEU A 614 -6.80 26.24 -8.66
CA LEU A 614 -7.48 25.64 -7.50
C LEU A 614 -7.93 24.23 -7.87
N ASP A 615 -7.64 23.25 -7.00
CA ASP A 615 -8.00 21.85 -7.14
C ASP A 615 -8.69 21.37 -5.87
N LEU A 616 -9.85 20.73 -6.03
CA LEU A 616 -10.54 20.04 -4.94
C LEU A 616 -11.04 18.69 -5.46
N GLU A 617 -10.56 17.62 -4.86
CA GLU A 617 -10.94 16.24 -5.20
C GLU A 617 -11.31 15.45 -3.94
N SER A 618 -12.36 14.66 -4.03
CA SER A 618 -12.68 13.64 -3.04
C SER A 618 -13.04 12.35 -3.74
N SER A 619 -12.70 11.23 -3.12
CA SER A 619 -13.05 9.90 -3.61
C SER A 619 -13.40 9.00 -2.44
N LEU A 620 -14.47 8.23 -2.59
CA LEU A 620 -14.91 7.21 -1.64
C LEU A 620 -14.97 5.88 -2.38
N GLU A 621 -14.27 4.85 -1.86
CA GLU A 621 -14.29 3.50 -2.40
C GLU A 621 -14.74 2.49 -1.34
N LEU A 622 -15.64 1.59 -1.74
CA LEU A 622 -15.92 0.35 -1.04
C LEU A 622 -15.23 -0.78 -1.82
N ARG A 623 -14.22 -1.39 -1.20
CA ARG A 623 -13.43 -2.49 -1.79
C ARG A 623 -13.88 -3.78 -1.13
N THR A 624 -14.50 -4.69 -1.89
CA THR A 624 -15.05 -5.95 -1.36
C THR A 624 -14.34 -7.15 -1.99
N ASN A 625 -13.79 -8.02 -1.16
CA ASN A 625 -13.27 -9.30 -1.62
C ASN A 625 -14.41 -10.33 -1.73
N VAL A 626 -15.09 -10.34 -2.87
CA VAL A 626 -16.29 -11.14 -3.10
C VAL A 626 -16.03 -12.65 -3.05
N PHE A 627 -14.79 -13.06 -3.28
CA PHE A 627 -14.39 -14.46 -3.35
C PHE A 627 -13.52 -14.90 -2.16
N GLN A 628 -13.51 -14.11 -1.09
CA GLN A 628 -12.72 -14.40 0.11
C GLN A 628 -13.01 -15.80 0.65
N GLY A 629 -11.95 -16.56 0.90
CA GLY A 629 -12.05 -17.91 1.45
C GLY A 629 -12.24 -19.02 0.41
N LEU A 630 -12.15 -18.72 -0.87
CA LEU A 630 -11.90 -19.73 -1.90
C LEU A 630 -10.40 -20.06 -1.83
N HIS A 631 -10.06 -21.13 -1.13
CA HIS A 631 -8.68 -21.51 -0.80
C HIS A 631 -7.76 -21.49 -2.02
N ASP A 632 -6.62 -20.77 -1.90
CA ASP A 632 -5.45 -20.73 -2.80
C ASP A 632 -5.75 -20.50 -4.29
N GLY A 633 -6.87 -19.90 -4.61
CA GLY A 633 -7.28 -19.68 -5.97
C GLY A 633 -6.94 -18.29 -6.51
N PHE A 634 -6.92 -18.19 -7.84
CA PHE A 634 -6.89 -16.94 -8.60
C PHE A 634 -7.99 -15.97 -8.13
N LEU A 635 -9.17 -16.48 -7.78
CA LEU A 635 -10.34 -15.68 -7.40
C LEU A 635 -10.23 -15.02 -6.03
N ASP A 636 -9.47 -15.59 -5.10
CA ASP A 636 -9.27 -15.00 -3.77
C ASP A 636 -8.53 -13.64 -3.81
N LYS A 637 -7.85 -13.37 -4.92
CA LYS A 637 -7.15 -12.12 -5.21
C LYS A 637 -7.99 -11.08 -5.96
N VAL A 638 -9.26 -11.40 -6.25
CA VAL A 638 -10.16 -10.53 -6.99
C VAL A 638 -11.01 -9.71 -6.04
N TRP A 639 -10.96 -8.39 -6.20
CA TRP A 639 -11.76 -7.44 -5.46
C TRP A 639 -12.74 -6.72 -6.39
N LEU A 640 -13.96 -6.56 -5.94
CA LEU A 640 -14.93 -5.64 -6.52
C LEU A 640 -14.78 -4.29 -5.80
N VAL A 641 -14.76 -3.22 -6.57
CA VAL A 641 -14.69 -1.86 -6.04
C VAL A 641 -15.86 -1.07 -6.55
N GLU A 642 -16.59 -0.45 -5.65
CA GLU A 642 -17.59 0.56 -5.95
C GLU A 642 -17.05 1.91 -5.53
N PHE A 643 -17.22 2.95 -6.36
CA PHE A 643 -16.65 4.25 -6.04
C PHE A 643 -17.54 5.42 -6.41
N VAL A 644 -17.34 6.51 -5.70
CA VAL A 644 -17.89 7.83 -5.99
C VAL A 644 -16.76 8.85 -5.89
N ASP A 645 -16.53 9.59 -6.99
CA ASP A 645 -15.56 10.66 -7.06
C ASP A 645 -16.28 11.99 -7.24
N ALA A 646 -15.82 13.04 -6.57
CA ALA A 646 -16.33 14.38 -6.72
C ALA A 646 -15.22 15.41 -6.67
N GLY A 647 -15.24 16.39 -7.55
CA GLY A 647 -14.24 17.46 -7.57
C GLY A 647 -14.20 18.21 -8.89
N ASN A 648 -13.27 19.11 -8.98
CA ASN A 648 -12.93 19.82 -10.22
C ASN A 648 -11.65 20.64 -10.02
N VAL A 649 -11.17 21.23 -11.11
CA VAL A 649 -10.13 22.25 -11.14
C VAL A 649 -10.75 23.57 -11.62
N TRP A 650 -10.35 24.68 -11.00
CA TRP A 650 -10.79 26.04 -11.33
C TRP A 650 -9.61 26.93 -11.71
N GLY A 651 -9.83 27.83 -12.65
CA GLY A 651 -8.82 28.81 -13.06
C GLY A 651 -8.41 29.74 -11.93
N GLU A 652 -9.38 30.19 -11.13
CA GLU A 652 -9.14 31.04 -9.97
C GLU A 652 -10.05 30.62 -8.79
N VAL A 653 -9.65 31.00 -7.56
CA VAL A 653 -10.42 30.69 -6.35
C VAL A 653 -11.85 31.27 -6.37
N ARG A 654 -12.01 32.44 -6.98
CA ARG A 654 -13.33 33.11 -7.10
C ARG A 654 -14.32 32.36 -8.00
N ASP A 655 -13.82 31.45 -8.85
CA ASP A 655 -14.65 30.68 -9.79
C ASP A 655 -15.23 29.43 -9.14
N LEU A 656 -14.85 29.16 -7.88
CA LEU A 656 -15.35 28.03 -7.11
C LEU A 656 -16.88 28.18 -6.88
N SER A 657 -17.62 27.20 -7.37
CA SER A 657 -19.05 27.10 -7.12
C SER A 657 -19.47 25.63 -6.96
N LEU A 658 -20.45 25.37 -6.14
CA LEU A 658 -20.98 23.99 -5.97
C LEU A 658 -21.57 23.45 -7.27
N GLY A 659 -22.09 24.31 -8.14
CA GLY A 659 -22.65 23.91 -9.43
C GLY A 659 -21.59 23.50 -10.45
N SER A 660 -20.32 23.79 -10.20
CA SER A 660 -19.18 23.39 -11.06
C SER A 660 -18.44 22.15 -10.54
N VAL A 661 -18.86 21.55 -9.41
CA VAL A 661 -18.28 20.30 -8.91
C VAL A 661 -18.80 19.13 -9.75
N ALA A 662 -17.91 18.45 -10.44
CA ALA A 662 -18.22 17.23 -11.19
C ALA A 662 -18.37 16.02 -10.25
N ILE A 663 -19.29 15.11 -10.57
CA ILE A 663 -19.50 13.88 -9.79
C ILE A 663 -19.46 12.69 -10.75
N ALA A 664 -18.65 11.71 -10.41
CA ALA A 664 -18.61 10.40 -11.07
C ALA A 664 -18.96 9.30 -10.07
N ALA A 665 -19.49 8.20 -10.57
CA ALA A 665 -19.63 6.96 -9.83
C ALA A 665 -19.30 5.80 -10.76
N GLY A 666 -18.89 4.67 -10.21
CA GLY A 666 -18.54 3.54 -11.03
C GLY A 666 -18.24 2.28 -10.25
N ILE A 667 -17.84 1.28 -11.02
CA ILE A 667 -17.41 -0.03 -10.52
C ILE A 667 -16.03 -0.36 -11.05
N GLY A 668 -15.27 -1.11 -10.28
CA GLY A 668 -13.93 -1.53 -10.66
C GLY A 668 -13.64 -2.96 -10.23
N LEU A 669 -12.68 -3.56 -10.89
CA LEU A 669 -12.09 -4.83 -10.51
C LEU A 669 -10.63 -4.61 -10.14
N ARG A 670 -10.18 -5.29 -9.09
CA ARG A 670 -8.77 -5.34 -8.68
C ARG A 670 -8.33 -6.79 -8.65
N TYR A 671 -7.10 -7.01 -9.03
CA TYR A 671 -6.44 -8.31 -8.93
C TYR A 671 -5.10 -8.14 -8.24
N ASP A 672 -4.97 -8.68 -7.03
CA ASP A 672 -3.75 -8.54 -6.22
C ASP A 672 -2.58 -9.30 -6.84
N THR A 673 -1.47 -8.59 -7.07
CA THR A 673 -0.19 -9.16 -7.52
C THR A 673 0.91 -8.83 -6.52
N PHE A 674 2.08 -9.43 -6.68
CA PHE A 674 3.23 -9.19 -5.79
C PHE A 674 3.81 -7.75 -5.88
N PHE A 675 3.46 -6.99 -6.91
CA PHE A 675 3.89 -5.60 -7.11
C PHE A 675 2.73 -4.59 -6.97
N GLY A 676 1.60 -5.03 -6.45
CA GLY A 676 0.39 -4.23 -6.28
C GLY A 676 -0.79 -4.74 -7.12
N PRO A 677 -2.01 -4.26 -6.86
CA PRO A 677 -3.18 -4.71 -7.59
C PRO A 677 -3.22 -4.15 -9.02
N PHE A 678 -3.56 -5.00 -9.99
CA PHE A 678 -4.07 -4.53 -11.28
C PHE A 678 -5.48 -4.03 -11.12
N ARG A 679 -5.81 -2.91 -11.75
CA ARG A 679 -7.14 -2.34 -11.71
C ARG A 679 -7.72 -2.09 -13.09
N ILE A 680 -9.04 -2.25 -13.16
CA ILE A 680 -9.88 -1.84 -14.26
C ILE A 680 -11.08 -1.12 -13.65
N ASP A 681 -11.24 0.17 -13.91
CA ASP A 681 -12.35 0.98 -13.43
C ASP A 681 -13.25 1.39 -14.60
N TRP A 682 -14.56 1.32 -14.40
CA TRP A 682 -15.55 1.82 -15.32
C TRP A 682 -16.33 2.95 -14.67
N GLY A 683 -16.02 4.19 -15.09
CA GLY A 683 -16.53 5.41 -14.52
C GLY A 683 -17.67 6.04 -15.33
N PHE A 684 -18.72 6.45 -14.64
CA PHE A 684 -19.88 7.11 -15.22
C PHE A 684 -19.98 8.54 -14.66
N ARG A 685 -20.24 9.52 -15.53
CA ARG A 685 -20.52 10.90 -15.12
C ARG A 685 -21.92 10.96 -14.50
N VAL A 686 -22.01 11.11 -13.20
CA VAL A 686 -23.29 11.32 -12.47
C VAL A 686 -23.77 12.74 -12.66
N TYR A 687 -22.88 13.71 -12.46
CA TYR A 687 -23.13 15.11 -12.74
C TYR A 687 -21.96 15.69 -13.54
N ASP A 688 -22.27 16.24 -14.70
CA ASP A 688 -21.31 16.86 -15.62
C ASP A 688 -21.58 18.38 -15.70
N PRO A 689 -20.80 19.23 -15.03
CA PRO A 689 -21.00 20.67 -15.06
C PRO A 689 -20.83 21.25 -16.46
N GLY A 690 -19.98 20.64 -17.32
CA GLY A 690 -19.77 21.01 -18.72
C GLY A 690 -20.84 20.50 -19.68
N GLY A 691 -21.76 19.65 -19.20
CA GLY A 691 -22.81 19.08 -20.04
C GLY A 691 -23.82 20.14 -20.51
N THR A 692 -24.48 19.86 -21.64
CA THR A 692 -25.54 20.72 -22.17
C THR A 692 -26.69 20.86 -21.14
N PRO A 693 -27.31 22.05 -21.02
CA PRO A 693 -28.48 22.22 -20.17
C PRO A 693 -29.55 21.16 -20.45
N GLY A 694 -30.06 20.51 -19.40
CA GLY A 694 -30.98 19.38 -19.49
C GLY A 694 -30.34 18.01 -19.70
N GLN A 695 -29.01 17.92 -19.76
CA GLN A 695 -28.26 16.66 -19.84
C GLN A 695 -27.10 16.58 -18.82
N ARG A 696 -27.06 17.47 -17.84
CA ARG A 696 -26.00 17.51 -16.83
C ARG A 696 -26.06 16.32 -15.87
N TRP A 697 -27.27 15.94 -15.45
CA TRP A 697 -27.44 14.80 -14.56
C TRP A 697 -27.60 13.47 -15.33
N ILE A 698 -27.10 12.37 -14.78
CA ILE A 698 -27.22 11.02 -15.33
C ILE A 698 -28.69 10.65 -15.60
N THR A 699 -29.62 11.07 -14.74
CA THR A 699 -31.05 10.84 -14.87
C THR A 699 -31.71 11.59 -16.05
N GLN A 700 -31.05 12.60 -16.59
CA GLN A 700 -31.50 13.37 -17.75
C GLN A 700 -31.00 12.81 -19.08
N ARG A 701 -30.13 11.79 -19.06
CA ARG A 701 -29.52 11.18 -20.22
C ARG A 701 -30.15 9.84 -20.56
N GLN A 702 -30.18 9.51 -21.83
CA GLN A 702 -30.55 8.16 -22.27
C GLN A 702 -29.46 7.15 -21.84
N LEU A 703 -29.91 5.99 -21.33
CA LEU A 703 -29.00 4.99 -20.77
C LEU A 703 -27.94 4.55 -21.77
N PHE A 704 -28.32 4.05 -22.95
CA PHE A 704 -27.39 3.51 -23.97
C PHE A 704 -26.80 4.59 -24.89
N GLY A 705 -27.59 5.59 -25.27
CA GLY A 705 -27.15 6.66 -26.18
C GLY A 705 -26.34 7.77 -25.53
N GLY A 706 -26.47 7.97 -24.22
CA GLY A 706 -25.82 9.03 -23.45
C GLY A 706 -24.88 8.49 -22.38
N THR A 707 -25.41 7.81 -21.38
CA THR A 707 -24.64 7.42 -20.17
C THR A 707 -23.54 6.42 -20.49
N PHE A 708 -23.85 5.30 -21.14
CA PHE A 708 -22.83 4.30 -21.48
C PHE A 708 -21.85 4.77 -22.55
N LYS A 709 -22.29 5.60 -23.49
CA LYS A 709 -21.42 6.15 -24.53
C LYS A 709 -20.36 7.10 -23.95
N GLN A 710 -20.66 7.79 -22.85
CA GLN A 710 -19.76 8.71 -22.16
C GLN A 710 -18.96 8.05 -21.04
N ALA A 711 -19.24 6.79 -20.73
CA ALA A 711 -18.51 6.07 -19.70
C ALA A 711 -17.07 5.79 -20.12
N ILE A 712 -16.14 5.91 -19.17
CA ILE A 712 -14.71 5.79 -19.45
C ILE A 712 -14.15 4.60 -18.67
N PHE A 713 -13.33 3.82 -19.37
CA PHE A 713 -12.54 2.74 -18.77
C PHE A 713 -11.16 3.25 -18.43
N HIS A 714 -10.73 2.99 -17.19
CA HIS A 714 -9.39 3.28 -16.73
C HIS A 714 -8.69 1.97 -16.37
N PHE A 715 -7.43 1.87 -16.80
CA PHE A 715 -6.55 0.75 -16.49
C PHE A 715 -5.37 1.26 -15.68
N GLY A 716 -4.91 0.52 -14.69
CA GLY A 716 -3.78 0.94 -13.90
C GLY A 716 -3.18 -0.17 -13.04
N ILE A 717 -2.05 0.14 -12.40
CA ILE A 717 -1.40 -0.68 -11.39
C ILE A 717 -1.45 0.09 -10.08
N GLY A 718 -1.79 -0.60 -8.99
CA GLY A 718 -2.06 0.03 -7.71
C GLY A 718 -3.54 0.41 -7.54
N ASN A 719 -3.89 0.80 -6.33
CA ASN A 719 -5.19 1.40 -6.05
C ASN A 719 -5.25 2.83 -6.62
N ALA A 720 -6.46 3.38 -6.79
CA ALA A 720 -6.61 4.76 -7.26
C ALA A 720 -6.02 5.78 -6.28
N PHE A 721 -5.95 5.39 -5.00
CA PHE A 721 -5.29 6.14 -3.93
C PHE A 721 -4.92 5.25 -2.76
#